data_9e3453ff02b2d3526fbc37c4941312e2
#
_entry.id   9e3453ff02b2d3526fbc37c4941312e2
#
_cell.length_a   1.000
_cell.length_b   1.000
_cell.length_c   1.000
_cell.angle_alpha   90.00
_cell.angle_beta   90.00
_cell.angle_gamma   90.00
#
_symmetry.space_group_name_H-M   'P 1'
#
loop_
_entity.id
_entity.type
_entity.pdbx_description
1 polymer ?
#
loop_
_entity_poly.entity_id
_entity_poly.type
_entity_poly.pdbx_seq_one_letter_code
_entity_poly.pdbx_strand_id
1 'polypeptide(L)'
;MFDKFTDRARKVMSLAQDEARGLGQMYVGTEHLLLALIKEGEGIAAQALAKLEVSYDEALATVKELTTGAGDPIPGGHIPFTPRAKRVLEDAYRETMTHGQSYIATEHLLLGIVSEGNGRAMDALRTMGVSGDAVRNAVDELVAQTPEDAPAGPRMAEPRIEGGIFGMPVGAGQMRSNANDDASMLEQFGRNLTKLAADKKLDPVIGRDREIERVMQVLARRQKNNPLILGDPGVGKTAIVEGLAQLIASGNVPDILRGKQVWTLDLASLVAGSKYRGEFEDRMKKVVAELEKSKNDILFIDEIHTVIGAGSAEGSIDAASILKPPLSRGEIQVIGATTAEEYRKHVEKDAAFERRFQPVNIGEPNNDDTISIIHGLQDRYEKHHHVHYTEAAIKAAVVLSSRYIQDRFLPDKAIDVLDEAGARARIHKMSLPPEIAQVDADLLRVRTQKSEAASAQEFEQAARLRDQEKSLVAERDRLETEWREQLDKNIVTVDEDDIAKVVSGITGVPVSNLTETEASRLLRTEDILHQRVVGQDEAVVKVAKAIRRSRSPLKDPKRPGGSFIFLGPSGVGKTELAKALAEFLFGSEDALLSYDMSEYMERHTVAKLVGAPPGYVGYDEGGELTKAVRRRPYSVLLFDEIEKAHPDVFNILLQILDEGRLTDGQGRHVDFSNTVVIMTSNIGAREIARTNTMGFSSEGSKGLSDKEITSRVMSELKRGFRPEFLNRVDEIVVFKSLSTGQLRGIVDLMVLELRDRLIANGMSIELTEAAKDLIAKDGTDPVYGARPLRRTIQSMIEDPLSEELLSGQWTAGDIVAVDVDAEDKKLVFTKTTGVIPEPRKKETMAQLDQMDVSMGPSSLPQGSAGGSSDLMSSAE
;
A
#
# COMPACT_ATOMS: atom_id res chain seq x y z
N MET A 1 8.28 -14.92 3.91
CA MET A 1 9.24 -15.73 4.72
C MET A 1 8.57 -16.93 5.36
N PHE A 2 7.35 -16.78 5.92
CA PHE A 2 6.64 -17.88 6.61
C PHE A 2 6.06 -18.95 5.66
N ASP A 3 5.96 -18.69 4.37
CA ASP A 3 5.45 -19.64 3.37
C ASP A 3 6.34 -20.88 3.17
N LYS A 4 7.60 -20.79 3.59
CA LYS A 4 8.58 -21.87 3.51
C LYS A 4 8.69 -22.72 4.78
N PHE A 5 7.82 -22.51 5.77
CA PHE A 5 7.83 -23.28 7.02
C PHE A 5 6.90 -24.48 6.94
N THR A 6 7.32 -25.63 7.48
CA THR A 6 6.42 -26.75 7.71
C THR A 6 5.34 -26.39 8.72
N ASP A 7 4.24 -27.11 8.77
CA ASP A 7 3.15 -26.85 9.72
C ASP A 7 3.63 -26.92 11.17
N ARG A 8 4.54 -27.85 11.48
CA ARG A 8 5.17 -27.96 12.80
C ARG A 8 6.07 -26.77 13.12
N ALA A 9 6.87 -26.32 12.16
CA ALA A 9 7.70 -25.13 12.35
C ALA A 9 6.85 -23.85 12.52
N ARG A 10 5.70 -23.72 11.84
CA ARG A 10 4.72 -22.65 12.08
C ARG A 10 4.12 -22.71 13.49
N LYS A 11 3.81 -23.91 13.98
CA LYS A 11 3.34 -24.14 15.36
C LYS A 11 4.39 -23.69 16.37
N VAL A 12 5.67 -23.99 16.16
CA VAL A 12 6.77 -23.52 17.00
C VAL A 12 6.82 -21.98 17.06
N MET A 13 6.62 -21.30 15.92
CA MET A 13 6.61 -19.83 15.89
C MET A 13 5.47 -19.23 16.71
N SER A 14 4.29 -19.86 16.70
CA SER A 14 3.15 -19.47 17.55
C SER A 14 3.44 -19.72 19.02
N LEU A 15 3.95 -20.92 19.36
CA LEU A 15 4.33 -21.27 20.71
C LEU A 15 5.40 -20.34 21.28
N ALA A 16 6.39 -19.91 20.48
CA ALA A 16 7.41 -18.97 20.91
C ALA A 16 6.86 -17.59 21.29
N GLN A 17 5.78 -17.13 20.63
CA GLN A 17 5.08 -15.91 21.03
C GLN A 17 4.32 -16.12 22.35
N ASP A 18 3.73 -17.30 22.55
CA ASP A 18 3.01 -17.63 23.79
C ASP A 18 3.98 -17.74 24.96
N GLU A 19 5.17 -18.34 24.78
CA GLU A 19 6.22 -18.39 25.79
C GLU A 19 6.74 -16.99 26.17
N ALA A 20 6.94 -16.12 25.18
CA ALA A 20 7.33 -14.74 25.43
C ALA A 20 6.28 -13.98 26.26
N ARG A 21 4.98 -14.20 25.96
CA ARG A 21 3.86 -13.64 26.75
C ARG A 21 3.85 -14.19 28.17
N GLY A 22 3.98 -15.50 28.33
CA GLY A 22 3.99 -16.15 29.61
C GLY A 22 5.13 -15.69 30.53
N LEU A 23 6.25 -15.27 29.93
CA LEU A 23 7.41 -14.72 30.65
C LEU A 23 7.40 -13.17 30.76
N GLY A 24 6.31 -12.50 30.33
CA GLY A 24 6.16 -11.05 30.41
C GLY A 24 7.14 -10.26 29.54
N GLN A 25 7.59 -10.82 28.42
CA GLN A 25 8.58 -10.18 27.55
C GLN A 25 7.96 -9.55 26.29
N MET A 26 8.38 -8.33 25.96
CA MET A 26 7.89 -7.58 24.79
C MET A 26 8.51 -8.01 23.47
N TYR A 27 9.46 -8.96 23.47
CA TYR A 27 10.17 -9.43 22.27
C TYR A 27 10.37 -10.95 22.35
N VAL A 28 10.19 -11.63 21.21
CA VAL A 28 10.51 -13.05 21.07
C VAL A 28 12.02 -13.21 20.89
N GLY A 29 12.70 -13.77 21.87
CA GLY A 29 14.13 -14.08 21.85
C GLY A 29 14.42 -15.52 21.42
N THR A 30 15.72 -15.86 21.36
CA THR A 30 16.19 -17.22 21.04
C THR A 30 15.75 -18.25 22.08
N GLU A 31 15.70 -17.84 23.36
CA GLU A 31 15.22 -18.63 24.49
C GLU A 31 13.78 -19.09 24.33
N HIS A 32 12.90 -18.22 23.78
CA HIS A 32 11.52 -18.56 23.53
C HIS A 32 11.37 -19.56 22.37
N LEU A 33 12.24 -19.46 21.35
CA LEU A 33 12.30 -20.42 20.27
C LEU A 33 12.73 -21.81 20.79
N LEU A 34 13.70 -21.88 21.70
CA LEU A 34 14.14 -23.14 22.33
C LEU A 34 12.99 -23.77 23.12
N LEU A 35 12.34 -23.00 24.01
CA LEU A 35 11.21 -23.49 24.81
C LEU A 35 10.06 -24.00 23.92
N ALA A 36 9.77 -23.27 22.84
CA ALA A 36 8.74 -23.64 21.88
C ALA A 36 9.07 -24.93 21.10
N LEU A 37 10.35 -25.13 20.75
CA LEU A 37 10.83 -26.38 20.12
C LEU A 37 10.65 -27.60 21.03
N ILE A 38 10.96 -27.46 22.31
CA ILE A 38 10.78 -28.53 23.30
C ILE A 38 9.29 -28.81 23.52
N LYS A 39 8.47 -27.76 23.62
CA LYS A 39 7.02 -27.84 23.87
C LYS A 39 6.23 -28.41 22.69
N GLU A 40 6.73 -28.27 21.47
CA GLU A 40 6.10 -28.84 20.27
C GLU A 40 6.04 -30.37 20.34
N GLY A 41 7.10 -31.00 20.87
CA GLY A 41 7.13 -32.38 21.38
C GLY A 41 7.26 -33.49 20.34
N GLU A 42 6.87 -33.28 19.08
CA GLU A 42 6.82 -34.32 18.04
C GLU A 42 7.87 -34.18 16.93
N GLY A 43 8.44 -32.97 16.75
CA GLY A 43 9.44 -32.69 15.72
C GLY A 43 10.81 -33.29 16.02
N ILE A 44 11.65 -33.38 14.97
CA ILE A 44 13.03 -33.90 15.09
C ILE A 44 13.83 -33.09 16.14
N ALA A 45 13.60 -31.77 16.22
CA ALA A 45 14.23 -30.93 17.23
C ALA A 45 13.88 -31.36 18.67
N ALA A 46 12.58 -31.61 18.93
CA ALA A 46 12.14 -32.06 20.26
C ALA A 46 12.72 -33.44 20.61
N GLN A 47 12.77 -34.35 19.63
CA GLN A 47 13.35 -35.68 19.81
C GLN A 47 14.88 -35.62 20.05
N ALA A 48 15.60 -34.72 19.35
CA ALA A 48 17.02 -34.52 19.56
C ALA A 48 17.32 -33.95 20.95
N LEU A 49 16.52 -32.98 21.42
CA LEU A 49 16.65 -32.40 22.76
C LEU A 49 16.26 -33.40 23.84
N ALA A 50 15.23 -34.22 23.64
CA ALA A 50 14.86 -35.31 24.53
C ALA A 50 15.96 -36.39 24.67
N LYS A 51 16.64 -36.72 23.55
CA LYS A 51 17.78 -37.63 23.54
C LYS A 51 18.98 -37.13 24.32
N LEU A 52 19.10 -35.80 24.41
CA LEU A 52 20.13 -35.09 25.20
C LEU A 52 19.66 -34.80 26.64
N GLU A 53 18.57 -35.44 27.08
CA GLU A 53 17.96 -35.31 28.42
C GLU A 53 17.52 -33.89 28.79
N VAL A 54 17.24 -33.00 27.79
CA VAL A 54 16.73 -31.64 27.99
C VAL A 54 15.22 -31.70 28.17
N SER A 55 14.74 -31.46 29.38
CA SER A 55 13.30 -31.38 29.68
C SER A 55 12.77 -29.94 29.59
N TYR A 56 11.46 -29.80 29.33
CA TYR A 56 10.84 -28.45 29.25
C TYR A 56 10.92 -27.69 30.58
N ASP A 57 10.69 -28.40 31.73
CA ASP A 57 10.67 -27.77 33.04
C ASP A 57 12.05 -27.27 33.44
N GLU A 58 13.10 -28.02 33.12
CA GLU A 58 14.49 -27.66 33.40
C GLU A 58 14.96 -26.50 32.51
N ALA A 59 14.60 -26.55 31.21
CA ALA A 59 14.87 -25.46 30.29
C ALA A 59 14.15 -24.16 30.69
N LEU A 60 12.87 -24.25 31.10
CA LEU A 60 12.12 -23.11 31.61
C LEU A 60 12.70 -22.50 32.87
N ALA A 61 13.13 -23.34 33.84
CA ALA A 61 13.81 -22.89 35.07
C ALA A 61 15.10 -22.14 34.74
N THR A 62 15.94 -22.72 33.86
CA THR A 62 17.21 -22.12 33.43
C THR A 62 17.00 -20.82 32.69
N VAL A 63 16.02 -20.75 31.79
CA VAL A 63 15.67 -19.51 31.05
C VAL A 63 15.18 -18.43 32.03
N LYS A 64 14.39 -18.76 33.03
CA LYS A 64 13.95 -17.82 34.08
C LYS A 64 15.12 -17.27 34.90
N GLU A 65 16.12 -18.09 35.25
CA GLU A 65 17.34 -17.66 35.96
C GLU A 65 18.20 -16.71 35.09
N LEU A 66 18.29 -16.98 33.78
CA LEU A 66 19.05 -16.16 32.85
C LEU A 66 18.32 -14.87 32.44
N THR A 67 17.01 -14.76 32.75
CA THR A 67 16.18 -13.63 32.38
C THR A 67 15.86 -12.76 33.60
N THR A 68 16.70 -11.77 33.89
CA THR A 68 16.42 -10.76 34.92
C THR A 68 15.29 -9.84 34.49
N GLY A 69 14.11 -9.96 35.14
CA GLY A 69 12.94 -9.13 34.92
C GLY A 69 11.77 -9.89 34.25
N ALA A 70 11.22 -10.90 34.94
CA ALA A 70 9.90 -11.43 34.57
C ALA A 70 8.86 -10.36 34.92
N GLY A 71 8.27 -9.73 33.93
CA GLY A 71 7.11 -8.84 34.05
C GLY A 71 5.81 -9.64 34.10
N ASP A 72 4.70 -8.97 34.46
CA ASP A 72 3.37 -9.56 34.37
C ASP A 72 3.03 -9.98 32.94
N PRO A 73 2.23 -11.04 32.75
CA PRO A 73 1.83 -11.52 31.43
C PRO A 73 1.16 -10.40 30.58
N ILE A 74 1.64 -10.24 29.34
CA ILE A 74 1.16 -9.17 28.45
C ILE A 74 -0.13 -9.61 27.74
N PRO A 75 -1.24 -8.86 27.81
CA PRO A 75 -2.45 -9.17 27.07
C PRO A 75 -2.31 -8.90 25.56
N GLY A 76 -2.79 -9.81 24.76
CA GLY A 76 -2.97 -9.92 23.32
C GLY A 76 -2.35 -8.88 22.38
N GLY A 77 -1.52 -9.36 21.43
CA GLY A 77 -0.88 -8.59 20.35
C GLY A 77 0.27 -9.36 19.71
N HIS A 78 0.68 -8.98 18.51
CA HIS A 78 1.85 -9.58 17.84
C HIS A 78 3.15 -9.10 18.49
N ILE A 79 3.93 -10.03 19.06
CA ILE A 79 5.22 -9.72 19.70
C ILE A 79 6.34 -9.79 18.66
N PRO A 80 7.14 -8.73 18.46
CA PRO A 80 8.22 -8.73 17.48
C PRO A 80 9.42 -9.58 17.91
N PHE A 81 10.15 -10.12 16.93
CA PHE A 81 11.37 -10.90 17.16
C PHE A 81 12.57 -10.02 17.43
N THR A 82 13.44 -10.45 18.37
CA THR A 82 14.73 -9.81 18.57
C THR A 82 15.62 -9.93 17.34
N PRO A 83 16.62 -9.04 17.15
CA PRO A 83 17.58 -9.15 16.05
C PRO A 83 18.30 -10.51 16.01
N ARG A 84 18.58 -11.13 17.17
CA ARG A 84 19.18 -12.46 17.24
C ARG A 84 18.21 -13.56 16.83
N ALA A 85 16.97 -13.51 17.29
CA ALA A 85 15.96 -14.47 16.83
C ALA A 85 15.73 -14.40 15.32
N LYS A 86 15.80 -13.20 14.71
CA LYS A 86 15.78 -13.06 13.24
C LYS A 86 16.97 -13.73 12.56
N ARG A 87 18.18 -13.60 13.11
CA ARG A 87 19.37 -14.32 12.59
C ARG A 87 19.20 -15.84 12.69
N VAL A 88 18.67 -16.35 13.79
CA VAL A 88 18.35 -17.78 13.93
C VAL A 88 17.45 -18.24 12.79
N LEU A 89 16.44 -17.45 12.37
CA LEU A 89 15.57 -17.78 11.25
C LEU A 89 16.31 -17.74 9.89
N GLU A 90 17.24 -16.81 9.72
CA GLU A 90 18.12 -16.74 8.54
C GLU A 90 19.09 -17.92 8.49
N ASP A 91 19.70 -18.27 9.62
CA ASP A 91 20.61 -19.41 9.72
C ASP A 91 19.86 -20.75 9.57
N ALA A 92 18.63 -20.86 10.12
CA ALA A 92 17.75 -22.01 9.87
C ALA A 92 17.46 -22.19 8.36
N TYR A 93 17.26 -21.08 7.64
CA TYR A 93 17.10 -21.15 6.18
C TYR A 93 18.39 -21.59 5.46
N ARG A 94 19.56 -21.19 5.95
CA ARG A 94 20.83 -21.69 5.40
C ARG A 94 21.02 -23.18 5.66
N GLU A 95 20.67 -23.67 6.85
CA GLU A 95 20.75 -25.11 7.18
C GLU A 95 19.83 -25.95 6.29
N THR A 96 18.64 -25.44 5.84
CA THR A 96 17.83 -26.18 4.85
C THR A 96 18.56 -26.38 3.54
N MET A 97 19.33 -25.37 3.12
CA MET A 97 20.15 -25.47 1.90
C MET A 97 21.27 -26.52 2.03
N THR A 98 21.85 -26.62 3.22
CA THR A 98 22.92 -27.60 3.51
C THR A 98 22.39 -29.04 3.48
N HIS A 99 21.13 -29.25 3.92
CA HIS A 99 20.48 -30.57 3.94
C HIS A 99 19.67 -30.86 2.67
N GLY A 100 19.69 -29.97 1.65
CA GLY A 100 19.01 -30.15 0.37
C GLY A 100 17.49 -30.08 0.43
N GLN A 101 16.92 -29.45 1.47
CA GLN A 101 15.48 -29.33 1.68
C GLN A 101 15.00 -27.93 1.26
N SER A 102 13.76 -27.83 0.79
CA SER A 102 13.18 -26.58 0.28
C SER A 102 12.35 -25.81 1.31
N TYR A 103 12.13 -26.35 2.51
CA TYR A 103 11.33 -25.79 3.58
C TYR A 103 11.99 -25.92 4.95
N ILE A 104 11.66 -24.99 5.83
CA ILE A 104 12.20 -24.92 7.18
C ILE A 104 11.34 -25.81 8.08
N ALA A 105 11.96 -26.87 8.65
CA ALA A 105 11.36 -27.75 9.63
C ALA A 105 11.94 -27.47 11.03
N THR A 106 11.49 -28.19 12.05
CA THR A 106 11.88 -27.98 13.45
C THR A 106 13.38 -28.15 13.69
N GLU A 107 14.01 -29.15 13.07
CA GLU A 107 15.45 -29.41 13.11
C GLU A 107 16.27 -28.22 12.58
N HIS A 108 15.83 -27.58 11.52
CA HIS A 108 16.52 -26.42 10.97
C HIS A 108 16.46 -25.22 11.90
N LEU A 109 15.36 -25.02 12.64
CA LEU A 109 15.26 -23.99 13.67
C LEU A 109 16.22 -24.26 14.85
N LEU A 110 16.36 -25.52 15.27
CA LEU A 110 17.29 -25.92 16.32
C LEU A 110 18.74 -25.73 15.86
N LEU A 111 19.08 -26.15 14.63
CA LEU A 111 20.42 -25.94 14.06
C LEU A 111 20.72 -24.45 13.87
N GLY A 112 19.72 -23.62 13.51
CA GLY A 112 19.85 -22.17 13.45
C GLY A 112 20.19 -21.54 14.82
N ILE A 113 19.62 -22.04 15.93
CA ILE A 113 19.99 -21.63 17.28
C ILE A 113 21.46 -21.99 17.59
N VAL A 114 21.89 -23.19 17.18
CA VAL A 114 23.28 -23.64 17.38
C VAL A 114 24.26 -22.82 16.52
N SER A 115 23.90 -22.50 15.30
CA SER A 115 24.72 -21.73 14.35
C SER A 115 24.89 -20.26 14.78
N GLU A 116 23.87 -19.63 15.35
CA GLU A 116 23.97 -18.27 15.93
C GLU A 116 24.93 -18.25 17.14
N GLY A 117 24.95 -19.30 17.96
CA GLY A 117 25.99 -19.62 18.92
C GLY A 117 26.09 -18.75 20.19
N ASN A 118 25.50 -17.54 20.20
CA ASN A 118 25.68 -16.53 21.27
C ASN A 118 24.37 -16.02 21.91
N GLY A 119 23.26 -16.71 21.71
CA GLY A 119 21.97 -16.34 22.28
C GLY A 119 21.68 -16.99 23.61
N ARG A 120 20.66 -16.45 24.32
CA ARG A 120 20.20 -17.01 25.62
C ARG A 120 19.78 -18.48 25.54
N ALA A 121 19.31 -18.94 24.35
CA ALA A 121 19.05 -20.35 24.11
C ALA A 121 20.31 -21.21 24.26
N MET A 122 21.43 -20.77 23.68
CA MET A 122 22.71 -21.48 23.77
C MET A 122 23.30 -21.39 25.18
N ASP A 123 23.11 -20.27 25.87
CA ASP A 123 23.54 -20.14 27.26
C ASP A 123 22.74 -21.09 28.18
N ALA A 124 21.42 -21.24 27.93
CA ALA A 124 20.59 -22.20 28.63
C ALA A 124 21.04 -23.65 28.36
N LEU A 125 21.27 -24.02 27.10
CA LEU A 125 21.79 -25.36 26.75
C LEU A 125 23.16 -25.66 27.41
N ARG A 126 24.07 -24.69 27.41
CA ARG A 126 25.37 -24.83 28.07
C ARG A 126 25.26 -25.00 29.58
N THR A 127 24.34 -24.27 30.22
CA THR A 127 24.07 -24.40 31.68
C THR A 127 23.54 -25.78 32.02
N MET A 128 22.74 -26.39 31.13
CA MET A 128 22.26 -27.77 31.23
C MET A 128 23.30 -28.81 30.78
N GLY A 129 24.54 -28.41 30.45
CA GLY A 129 25.64 -29.33 30.09
C GLY A 129 25.60 -29.78 28.61
N VAL A 130 24.75 -29.20 27.77
CA VAL A 130 24.60 -29.59 26.36
C VAL A 130 25.40 -28.64 25.45
N SER A 131 26.33 -29.22 24.66
CA SER A 131 27.12 -28.47 23.70
C SER A 131 26.41 -28.36 22.34
N GLY A 132 26.71 -27.31 21.57
CA GLY A 132 26.16 -27.15 20.23
C GLY A 132 26.49 -28.32 19.26
N ASP A 133 27.70 -28.90 19.41
CA ASP A 133 28.11 -30.06 18.62
C ASP A 133 27.31 -31.31 19.00
N ALA A 134 26.97 -31.49 20.29
CA ALA A 134 26.10 -32.59 20.71
C ALA A 134 24.69 -32.47 20.13
N VAL A 135 24.15 -31.27 20.07
CA VAL A 135 22.85 -30.99 19.44
C VAL A 135 22.90 -31.29 17.93
N ARG A 136 23.95 -30.83 17.24
CA ARG A 136 24.11 -31.08 15.78
C ARG A 136 24.20 -32.58 15.50
N ASN A 137 25.04 -33.30 16.23
CA ASN A 137 25.19 -34.75 16.07
C ASN A 137 23.89 -35.52 16.36
N ALA A 138 23.12 -35.10 17.36
CA ALA A 138 21.83 -35.72 17.69
C ALA A 138 20.78 -35.48 16.59
N VAL A 139 20.76 -34.26 15.98
CA VAL A 139 19.88 -33.96 14.85
C VAL A 139 20.28 -34.75 13.61
N ASP A 140 21.58 -34.78 13.25
CA ASP A 140 22.08 -35.48 12.06
C ASP A 140 21.81 -37.00 12.16
N GLU A 141 21.94 -37.59 13.35
CA GLU A 141 21.63 -39.01 13.56
C GLU A 141 20.14 -39.31 13.42
N LEU A 142 19.24 -38.44 13.88
CA LEU A 142 17.79 -38.60 13.75
C LEU A 142 17.32 -38.36 12.32
N VAL A 143 17.90 -37.37 11.63
CA VAL A 143 17.61 -37.11 10.20
C VAL A 143 18.02 -38.30 9.35
N ALA A 144 19.17 -38.93 9.64
CA ALA A 144 19.64 -40.13 8.94
C ALA A 144 18.78 -41.41 9.17
N GLN A 145 18.05 -41.44 10.30
CA GLN A 145 17.17 -42.57 10.66
C GLN A 145 15.72 -42.41 10.18
N THR A 146 15.33 -41.22 9.76
CA THR A 146 13.97 -40.91 9.29
C THR A 146 13.94 -41.07 7.78
N PRO A 147 13.15 -42.02 7.21
CA PRO A 147 12.95 -42.08 5.78
C PRO A 147 12.29 -40.80 5.31
N GLU A 148 12.68 -40.24 4.15
CA GLU A 148 12.15 -39.01 3.56
C GLU A 148 10.60 -39.05 3.51
N ASP A 149 9.93 -38.51 4.52
CA ASP A 149 8.50 -38.17 4.46
C ASP A 149 8.36 -36.80 3.81
N ALA A 150 8.18 -36.81 2.50
CA ALA A 150 7.72 -35.63 1.76
C ALA A 150 6.35 -35.19 2.31
N PRO A 151 6.10 -33.87 2.54
CA PRO A 151 4.81 -33.38 3.02
C PRO A 151 3.73 -33.67 1.96
N ALA A 152 2.75 -34.48 2.33
CA ALA A 152 1.56 -34.73 1.53
C ALA A 152 0.72 -33.45 1.41
N GLY A 153 0.66 -32.88 0.20
CA GLY A 153 -0.46 -32.01 -0.20
C GLY A 153 -1.76 -32.81 -0.22
N PRO A 154 -2.93 -32.19 -0.19
CA PRO A 154 -4.22 -32.89 -0.07
C PRO A 154 -4.46 -33.78 -1.28
N ARG A 155 -4.37 -35.09 -1.07
CA ARG A 155 -4.75 -36.11 -2.04
C ARG A 155 -6.27 -36.32 -1.95
N MET A 156 -6.96 -36.00 -3.02
CA MET A 156 -8.30 -36.55 -3.27
C MET A 156 -8.23 -38.06 -3.39
N ALA A 157 -9.13 -38.75 -2.69
CA ALA A 157 -9.26 -40.19 -2.67
C ALA A 157 -9.80 -40.70 -4.00
N GLU A 158 -9.06 -41.62 -4.65
CA GLU A 158 -9.61 -42.53 -5.67
C GLU A 158 -9.74 -43.96 -5.09
N PRO A 159 -10.73 -44.75 -5.53
CA PRO A 159 -11.09 -45.98 -4.87
C PRO A 159 -10.18 -47.14 -5.28
N ARG A 160 -9.79 -47.96 -4.29
CA ARG A 160 -9.09 -49.24 -4.43
C ARG A 160 -9.96 -50.26 -5.10
N ILE A 161 -9.40 -50.95 -6.07
CA ILE A 161 -9.86 -52.30 -6.49
C ILE A 161 -8.76 -53.29 -6.09
N GLU A 162 -9.18 -54.26 -5.27
CA GLU A 162 -8.38 -55.42 -4.83
C GLU A 162 -8.34 -56.55 -5.90
N GLY A 163 -7.22 -57.23 -5.93
CA GLY A 163 -7.11 -58.54 -6.56
C GLY A 163 -5.69 -58.97 -6.93
N GLY A 164 -4.98 -59.60 -6.11
CA GLY A 164 -4.79 -61.07 -6.06
C GLY A 164 -3.47 -61.60 -6.61
N ILE A 165 -2.55 -62.01 -5.73
CA ILE A 165 -1.84 -63.35 -5.60
C ILE A 165 -0.64 -63.70 -6.53
N PHE A 166 0.44 -64.17 -5.83
CA PHE A 166 1.56 -65.07 -6.16
C PHE A 166 2.80 -64.53 -6.91
N GLY A 167 3.94 -64.61 -6.27
CA GLY A 167 4.93 -65.71 -6.25
C GLY A 167 6.35 -65.18 -6.41
N MET A 168 7.25 -65.45 -5.46
CA MET A 168 8.74 -65.33 -5.48
C MET A 168 9.37 -66.38 -6.44
N PRO A 169 10.72 -66.47 -6.69
CA PRO A 169 11.87 -65.73 -6.16
C PRO A 169 13.08 -65.50 -7.14
N VAL A 170 14.05 -64.68 -6.65
CA VAL A 170 15.53 -64.79 -6.81
C VAL A 170 16.19 -64.73 -8.18
N GLY A 171 17.11 -63.78 -8.33
CA GLY A 171 18.24 -63.86 -9.26
C GLY A 171 18.91 -62.57 -9.68
N ALA A 172 20.02 -62.30 -9.01
CA ALA A 172 21.24 -61.60 -9.49
C ALA A 172 21.18 -60.44 -10.51
N GLY A 173 21.58 -59.30 -10.03
CA GLY A 173 22.51 -58.37 -10.62
C GLY A 173 22.39 -57.97 -12.07
N GLN A 174 21.86 -56.78 -12.28
CA GLN A 174 22.35 -55.89 -13.32
C GLN A 174 21.83 -54.45 -13.04
N MET A 175 22.72 -53.51 -13.16
CA MET A 175 22.46 -52.07 -13.08
C MET A 175 21.18 -51.71 -13.84
N ARG A 176 20.18 -51.20 -13.13
CA ARG A 176 19.08 -50.49 -13.75
C ARG A 176 19.43 -49.01 -13.74
N SER A 177 19.86 -48.52 -14.90
CA SER A 177 19.78 -47.08 -15.26
C SER A 177 18.37 -46.58 -15.00
N ASN A 178 18.27 -45.43 -14.36
CA ASN A 178 17.07 -44.73 -14.04
C ASN A 178 16.14 -44.59 -15.26
N ALA A 179 14.95 -45.15 -15.18
CA ALA A 179 13.88 -45.02 -16.17
C ALA A 179 13.10 -43.70 -16.07
N ASN A 180 13.76 -42.60 -15.57
CA ASN A 180 13.20 -41.23 -15.56
C ASN A 180 13.95 -40.26 -16.50
N ASP A 181 14.86 -40.77 -17.35
CA ASP A 181 15.61 -39.95 -18.31
C ASP A 181 14.87 -39.73 -19.65
N ASP A 182 13.66 -40.23 -19.84
CA ASP A 182 12.86 -40.02 -21.06
C ASP A 182 11.74 -38.95 -20.94
N ALA A 183 11.58 -38.27 -19.82
CA ALA A 183 10.66 -37.14 -19.77
C ALA A 183 11.26 -35.93 -20.52
N SER A 184 10.53 -35.43 -21.52
CA SER A 184 10.89 -34.24 -22.30
C SER A 184 11.24 -33.07 -21.37
N MET A 185 12.40 -32.42 -21.63
CA MET A 185 12.79 -31.22 -20.86
C MET A 185 11.77 -30.11 -21.01
N LEU A 186 11.08 -30.03 -22.14
CA LEU A 186 9.97 -29.10 -22.35
C LEU A 186 8.77 -29.45 -21.45
N GLU A 187 8.50 -30.72 -21.19
CA GLU A 187 7.44 -31.13 -20.25
C GLU A 187 7.82 -30.86 -18.78
N GLN A 188 9.10 -30.91 -18.46
CA GLN A 188 9.60 -30.71 -17.11
C GLN A 188 9.66 -29.23 -16.71
N PHE A 189 10.07 -28.30 -17.59
CA PHE A 189 10.29 -26.89 -17.34
C PHE A 189 9.38 -25.96 -18.14
N GLY A 190 8.47 -26.49 -18.94
CA GLY A 190 7.54 -25.73 -19.75
C GLY A 190 6.10 -26.17 -19.56
N ARG A 191 5.19 -25.34 -20.08
CA ARG A 191 3.76 -25.64 -20.15
C ARG A 191 3.31 -25.61 -21.60
N ASN A 192 2.64 -26.64 -22.06
CA ASN A 192 2.07 -26.67 -23.39
C ASN A 192 0.77 -25.91 -23.46
N LEU A 193 0.80 -24.68 -23.98
CA LEU A 193 -0.36 -23.79 -24.09
C LEU A 193 -1.42 -24.35 -25.05
N THR A 194 -0.99 -25.02 -26.15
CA THR A 194 -1.93 -25.60 -27.12
C THR A 194 -2.72 -26.76 -26.51
N LYS A 195 -2.09 -27.57 -25.66
CA LYS A 195 -2.77 -28.62 -24.90
C LYS A 195 -3.74 -28.05 -23.88
N LEU A 196 -3.33 -27.03 -23.13
CA LEU A 196 -4.20 -26.32 -22.19
C LEU A 196 -5.39 -25.67 -22.89
N ALA A 197 -5.17 -25.16 -24.10
CA ALA A 197 -6.24 -24.60 -24.94
C ALA A 197 -7.25 -25.68 -25.35
N ALA A 198 -6.77 -26.85 -25.80
CA ALA A 198 -7.63 -27.99 -26.13
C ALA A 198 -8.45 -28.48 -24.93
N ASP A 199 -7.84 -28.47 -23.73
CA ASP A 199 -8.49 -28.82 -22.46
C ASP A 199 -9.45 -27.72 -21.94
N LYS A 200 -9.56 -26.54 -22.61
CA LYS A 200 -10.36 -25.38 -22.20
C LYS A 200 -9.94 -24.78 -20.84
N LYS A 201 -8.65 -24.89 -20.51
CA LYS A 201 -8.09 -24.38 -19.25
C LYS A 201 -7.57 -22.94 -19.36
N LEU A 202 -7.42 -22.40 -20.57
CA LEU A 202 -7.00 -21.02 -20.82
C LEU A 202 -8.18 -20.06 -20.78
N ASP A 203 -7.90 -18.81 -20.45
CA ASP A 203 -8.87 -17.73 -20.49
C ASP A 203 -9.24 -17.34 -21.94
N PRO A 204 -10.48 -16.96 -22.21
CA PRO A 204 -10.86 -16.51 -23.53
C PRO A 204 -10.15 -15.17 -23.85
N VAL A 205 -9.58 -15.09 -25.06
CA VAL A 205 -8.89 -13.89 -25.52
C VAL A 205 -9.84 -13.09 -26.41
N ILE A 206 -10.10 -11.86 -26.05
CA ILE A 206 -11.09 -10.99 -26.69
C ILE A 206 -10.42 -9.69 -27.13
N GLY A 207 -10.80 -9.17 -28.31
CA GLY A 207 -10.38 -7.86 -28.80
C GLY A 207 -8.92 -7.76 -29.25
N ARG A 208 -8.23 -8.90 -29.45
CA ARG A 208 -6.80 -8.94 -29.86
C ARG A 208 -6.56 -9.65 -31.21
N ASP A 209 -7.59 -9.74 -32.02
CA ASP A 209 -7.52 -10.45 -33.30
C ASP A 209 -6.45 -9.91 -34.26
N ARG A 210 -6.30 -8.59 -34.30
CA ARG A 210 -5.29 -7.92 -35.16
C ARG A 210 -3.86 -8.21 -34.73
N GLU A 211 -3.62 -8.19 -33.44
CA GLU A 211 -2.30 -8.47 -32.86
C GLU A 211 -1.95 -9.94 -33.03
N ILE A 212 -2.89 -10.86 -32.81
CA ILE A 212 -2.70 -12.30 -33.05
C ILE A 212 -2.46 -12.56 -34.51
N GLU A 213 -3.24 -11.96 -35.43
CA GLU A 213 -3.00 -12.07 -36.87
C GLU A 213 -1.60 -11.56 -37.24
N ARG A 214 -1.16 -10.45 -36.64
CA ARG A 214 0.19 -9.92 -36.87
C ARG A 214 1.28 -10.86 -36.39
N VAL A 215 1.12 -11.52 -35.24
CA VAL A 215 2.03 -12.55 -34.72
C VAL A 215 2.07 -13.73 -35.70
N MET A 216 0.91 -14.23 -36.19
CA MET A 216 0.83 -15.30 -37.21
C MET A 216 1.54 -14.92 -38.50
N GLN A 217 1.34 -13.70 -39.00
CA GLN A 217 2.03 -13.18 -40.18
C GLN A 217 3.56 -13.18 -40.02
N VAL A 218 4.05 -12.79 -38.82
CA VAL A 218 5.49 -12.80 -38.52
C VAL A 218 6.01 -14.25 -38.51
N LEU A 219 5.33 -15.17 -37.82
CA LEU A 219 5.72 -16.60 -37.75
C LEU A 219 5.78 -17.28 -39.14
N ALA A 220 4.96 -16.83 -40.09
CA ALA A 220 4.91 -17.34 -41.47
C ALA A 220 6.02 -16.77 -42.36
N ARG A 221 6.82 -15.80 -41.92
CA ARG A 221 7.91 -15.20 -42.70
C ARG A 221 9.08 -16.17 -42.93
N ARG A 222 9.79 -16.01 -44.03
CA ARG A 222 11.01 -16.78 -44.30
C ARG A 222 12.21 -16.32 -43.47
N GLN A 223 12.29 -15.06 -43.13
CA GLN A 223 13.32 -14.44 -42.29
C GLN A 223 12.70 -13.55 -41.26
N LYS A 224 13.32 -13.33 -40.09
CA LYS A 224 12.77 -12.61 -38.96
C LYS A 224 11.39 -13.16 -38.58
N ASN A 225 11.30 -14.48 -38.49
CA ASN A 225 10.09 -15.22 -38.19
C ASN A 225 9.83 -15.40 -36.69
N ASN A 226 10.56 -14.69 -35.82
CA ASN A 226 10.38 -14.68 -34.39
C ASN A 226 9.71 -13.36 -33.99
N PRO A 227 8.44 -13.34 -33.62
CA PRO A 227 7.78 -12.14 -33.14
C PRO A 227 8.30 -11.77 -31.75
N LEU A 228 8.52 -10.48 -31.54
CA LEU A 228 8.82 -9.90 -30.24
C LEU A 228 7.69 -8.94 -29.85
N ILE A 229 6.90 -9.38 -28.88
CA ILE A 229 5.75 -8.65 -28.39
C ILE A 229 6.24 -7.54 -27.47
N LEU A 230 6.02 -6.28 -27.85
CA LEU A 230 6.40 -5.11 -27.08
C LEU A 230 5.15 -4.39 -26.56
N GLY A 231 5.09 -4.19 -25.26
CA GLY A 231 3.98 -3.44 -24.63
C GLY A 231 4.24 -3.23 -23.16
N ASP A 232 3.52 -2.28 -22.58
CA ASP A 232 3.61 -1.98 -21.15
C ASP A 232 3.20 -3.18 -20.28
N PRO A 233 3.59 -3.23 -18.99
CA PRO A 233 3.14 -4.29 -18.10
C PRO A 233 1.61 -4.25 -17.95
N GLY A 234 0.98 -5.44 -17.93
CA GLY A 234 -0.47 -5.54 -17.74
C GLY A 234 -1.35 -5.30 -18.98
N VAL A 235 -0.78 -5.01 -20.17
CA VAL A 235 -1.59 -4.82 -21.40
C VAL A 235 -2.07 -6.12 -22.06
N GLY A 236 -1.71 -7.29 -21.52
CA GLY A 236 -2.15 -8.60 -22.01
C GLY A 236 -1.21 -9.22 -23.07
N LYS A 237 0.12 -9.04 -22.95
CA LYS A 237 1.09 -9.65 -23.86
C LYS A 237 1.00 -11.18 -23.89
N THR A 238 0.90 -11.82 -22.74
CA THR A 238 0.78 -13.27 -22.59
C THR A 238 -0.54 -13.79 -23.17
N ALA A 239 -1.63 -13.04 -22.99
CA ALA A 239 -2.95 -13.39 -23.53
C ALA A 239 -2.95 -13.54 -25.07
N ILE A 240 -2.16 -12.76 -25.79
CA ILE A 240 -2.04 -12.87 -27.26
C ILE A 240 -1.45 -14.23 -27.66
N VAL A 241 -0.48 -14.73 -26.92
CA VAL A 241 0.13 -16.03 -27.18
C VAL A 241 -0.84 -17.15 -26.80
N GLU A 242 -1.60 -16.99 -25.73
CA GLU A 242 -2.66 -17.91 -25.35
C GLU A 242 -3.78 -17.95 -26.39
N GLY A 243 -4.18 -16.78 -26.93
CA GLY A 243 -5.12 -16.69 -28.05
C GLY A 243 -4.61 -17.38 -29.31
N LEU A 244 -3.34 -17.21 -29.66
CA LEU A 244 -2.71 -17.96 -30.75
C LEU A 244 -2.77 -19.47 -30.50
N ALA A 245 -2.49 -19.94 -29.28
CA ALA A 245 -2.58 -21.36 -28.91
C ALA A 245 -4.03 -21.89 -29.02
N GLN A 246 -5.03 -21.08 -28.67
CA GLN A 246 -6.47 -21.42 -28.84
C GLN A 246 -6.85 -21.54 -30.33
N LEU A 247 -6.37 -20.62 -31.17
CA LEU A 247 -6.61 -20.67 -32.61
C LEU A 247 -5.94 -21.89 -33.27
N ILE A 248 -4.73 -22.24 -32.84
CA ILE A 248 -4.02 -23.45 -33.29
C ILE A 248 -4.80 -24.70 -32.86
N ALA A 249 -5.23 -24.78 -31.61
CA ALA A 249 -5.99 -25.90 -31.07
C ALA A 249 -7.34 -26.12 -31.78
N SER A 250 -8.02 -25.00 -32.12
CA SER A 250 -9.29 -25.04 -32.89
C SER A 250 -9.09 -25.27 -34.39
N GLY A 251 -7.84 -25.25 -34.89
CA GLY A 251 -7.54 -25.38 -36.31
C GLY A 251 -7.82 -24.14 -37.17
N ASN A 252 -8.15 -23.02 -36.56
CA ASN A 252 -8.50 -21.77 -37.24
C ASN A 252 -7.25 -20.91 -37.52
N VAL A 253 -6.23 -21.52 -38.13
CA VAL A 253 -4.95 -20.90 -38.45
C VAL A 253 -4.51 -21.26 -39.88
N PRO A 254 -3.65 -20.48 -40.53
CA PRO A 254 -3.03 -20.86 -41.80
C PRO A 254 -2.33 -22.20 -41.74
N ASP A 255 -2.29 -22.92 -42.90
CA ASP A 255 -1.73 -24.28 -42.99
C ASP A 255 -0.31 -24.42 -42.44
N ILE A 256 0.51 -23.37 -42.52
CA ILE A 256 1.87 -23.32 -41.97
C ILE A 256 1.91 -23.48 -40.45
N LEU A 257 0.84 -23.05 -39.75
CA LEU A 257 0.73 -23.10 -38.28
C LEU A 257 -0.14 -24.25 -37.79
N ARG A 258 -0.79 -24.99 -38.70
CA ARG A 258 -1.64 -26.12 -38.36
C ARG A 258 -0.84 -27.27 -37.80
N GLY A 259 -1.24 -27.77 -36.63
CA GLY A 259 -0.55 -28.83 -35.91
C GLY A 259 0.73 -28.43 -35.17
N LYS A 260 1.03 -27.13 -35.13
CA LYS A 260 2.10 -26.62 -34.27
C LYS A 260 1.67 -26.60 -32.80
N GLN A 261 2.66 -26.64 -31.89
CA GLN A 261 2.44 -26.56 -30.45
C GLN A 261 3.19 -25.34 -29.89
N VAL A 262 2.54 -24.61 -29.01
CA VAL A 262 3.14 -23.47 -28.35
C VAL A 262 3.48 -23.87 -26.91
N TRP A 263 4.74 -23.73 -26.55
CA TRP A 263 5.26 -24.01 -25.22
C TRP A 263 5.73 -22.73 -24.55
N THR A 264 5.27 -22.47 -23.34
CA THR A 264 5.86 -21.42 -22.49
C THR A 264 6.98 -22.01 -21.66
N LEU A 265 8.09 -21.32 -21.54
CA LEU A 265 9.25 -21.71 -20.76
C LEU A 265 9.31 -20.90 -19.46
N ASP A 266 9.38 -21.59 -18.32
CA ASP A 266 9.61 -20.98 -17.02
C ASP A 266 11.13 -20.91 -16.76
N LEU A 267 11.70 -19.73 -17.01
CA LEU A 267 13.12 -19.45 -16.78
C LEU A 267 13.50 -19.52 -15.30
N ALA A 268 12.59 -19.14 -14.40
CA ALA A 268 12.84 -19.19 -12.97
C ALA A 268 13.01 -20.64 -12.49
N SER A 269 12.16 -21.54 -12.99
CA SER A 269 12.26 -22.99 -12.70
C SER A 269 13.52 -23.63 -13.29
N LEU A 270 14.01 -23.14 -14.44
CA LEU A 270 15.27 -23.63 -15.04
C LEU A 270 16.50 -23.25 -14.19
N VAL A 271 16.47 -22.09 -13.55
CA VAL A 271 17.55 -21.60 -12.67
C VAL A 271 17.42 -22.21 -11.28
N ALA A 272 16.20 -22.44 -10.80
CA ALA A 272 15.93 -22.99 -9.48
C ALA A 272 16.53 -24.42 -9.36
N GLY A 273 17.26 -24.68 -8.27
CA GLY A 273 17.86 -25.99 -7.99
C GLY A 273 19.16 -26.27 -8.75
N SER A 274 19.67 -25.36 -9.57
CA SER A 274 21.02 -25.49 -10.14
C SER A 274 22.06 -25.11 -9.10
N LYS A 275 22.76 -26.12 -8.53
CA LYS A 275 23.85 -25.89 -7.54
C LYS A 275 25.12 -25.35 -8.24
N TYR A 276 25.30 -25.63 -9.51
CA TYR A 276 26.44 -25.19 -10.28
C TYR A 276 26.00 -24.47 -11.55
N ARG A 277 26.74 -23.45 -11.91
CA ARG A 277 26.50 -22.58 -13.08
C ARG A 277 26.34 -23.34 -14.40
N GLY A 278 27.06 -24.44 -14.60
CA GLY A 278 26.98 -25.31 -15.80
C GLY A 278 25.64 -26.06 -15.94
N GLU A 279 24.91 -26.31 -14.85
CA GLU A 279 23.66 -27.07 -14.90
C GLU A 279 22.53 -26.30 -15.61
N PHE A 280 22.41 -24.99 -15.39
CA PHE A 280 21.47 -24.16 -16.13
C PHE A 280 21.77 -24.12 -17.62
N GLU A 281 23.06 -23.97 -18.00
CA GLU A 281 23.48 -24.00 -19.40
C GLU A 281 23.16 -25.35 -20.06
N ASP A 282 23.41 -26.42 -19.35
CA ASP A 282 23.15 -27.78 -19.88
C ASP A 282 21.64 -28.07 -20.00
N ARG A 283 20.82 -27.62 -19.07
CA ARG A 283 19.36 -27.69 -19.17
C ARG A 283 18.85 -26.89 -20.36
N MET A 284 19.32 -25.65 -20.52
CA MET A 284 18.94 -24.79 -21.63
C MET A 284 19.39 -25.39 -23.00
N LYS A 285 20.61 -25.96 -23.09
CA LYS A 285 21.06 -26.65 -24.28
C LYS A 285 20.20 -27.86 -24.61
N LYS A 286 19.75 -28.63 -23.61
CA LYS A 286 18.86 -29.77 -23.82
C LYS A 286 17.49 -29.33 -24.34
N VAL A 287 16.89 -28.24 -23.75
CA VAL A 287 15.64 -27.65 -24.25
C VAL A 287 15.79 -27.20 -25.71
N VAL A 288 16.87 -26.51 -26.04
CA VAL A 288 17.15 -26.07 -27.42
C VAL A 288 17.30 -27.26 -28.35
N ALA A 289 18.05 -28.30 -27.96
CA ALA A 289 18.24 -29.51 -28.77
C ALA A 289 16.93 -30.30 -28.99
N GLU A 290 15.99 -30.22 -28.06
CA GLU A 290 14.66 -30.79 -28.20
C GLU A 290 13.81 -30.00 -29.21
N LEU A 291 13.84 -28.69 -29.13
CA LEU A 291 13.18 -27.79 -30.09
C LEU A 291 13.75 -27.93 -31.52
N GLU A 292 15.05 -28.11 -31.65
CA GLU A 292 15.69 -28.36 -32.96
C GLU A 292 15.22 -29.67 -33.60
N LYS A 293 14.96 -30.71 -32.80
CA LYS A 293 14.40 -31.98 -33.26
C LYS A 293 12.93 -31.89 -33.65
N SER A 294 12.18 -31.08 -32.91
CA SER A 294 10.73 -30.89 -33.11
C SER A 294 10.49 -29.67 -34.00
N LYS A 295 10.21 -29.85 -35.26
CA LYS A 295 9.89 -28.76 -36.20
C LYS A 295 8.52 -28.15 -35.97
N ASN A 296 7.72 -28.72 -35.06
CA ASN A 296 6.34 -28.31 -34.79
C ASN A 296 6.19 -27.46 -33.54
N ASP A 297 7.24 -27.30 -32.74
CA ASP A 297 7.18 -26.56 -31.49
C ASP A 297 7.61 -25.10 -31.65
N ILE A 298 6.83 -24.22 -31.06
CA ILE A 298 7.10 -22.78 -30.94
C ILE A 298 7.34 -22.51 -29.46
N LEU A 299 8.49 -21.92 -29.14
CA LEU A 299 8.82 -21.54 -27.77
C LEU A 299 8.32 -20.12 -27.47
N PHE A 300 7.57 -19.96 -26.39
CA PHE A 300 7.21 -18.65 -25.85
C PHE A 300 8.08 -18.36 -24.62
N ILE A 301 8.72 -17.21 -24.61
CA ILE A 301 9.52 -16.69 -23.50
C ILE A 301 8.93 -15.35 -23.07
N ASP A 302 8.29 -15.36 -21.92
CA ASP A 302 7.87 -14.09 -21.29
C ASP A 302 9.09 -13.42 -20.64
N GLU A 303 9.09 -12.10 -20.58
CA GLU A 303 10.22 -11.32 -20.08
C GLU A 303 11.58 -11.71 -20.70
N ILE A 304 11.63 -11.85 -22.04
CA ILE A 304 12.80 -12.32 -22.80
C ILE A 304 14.09 -11.51 -22.50
N HIS A 305 13.95 -10.29 -21.98
CA HIS A 305 15.08 -9.47 -21.53
C HIS A 305 15.86 -10.11 -20.39
N THR A 306 15.23 -10.97 -19.57
CA THR A 306 15.90 -11.72 -18.50
C THR A 306 16.91 -12.72 -19.03
N VAL A 307 16.66 -13.26 -20.23
CA VAL A 307 17.58 -14.17 -20.93
C VAL A 307 18.87 -13.44 -21.36
N ILE A 308 18.75 -12.14 -21.71
CA ILE A 308 19.84 -11.31 -22.24
C ILE A 308 20.61 -10.62 -21.11
N GLY A 309 19.94 -10.32 -19.98
CA GLY A 309 20.52 -9.56 -18.87
C GLY A 309 21.09 -10.42 -17.72
N ALA A 310 20.90 -11.71 -17.73
CA ALA A 310 21.32 -12.62 -16.63
C ALA A 310 22.85 -12.73 -16.43
N GLY A 311 23.66 -11.95 -17.16
CA GLY A 311 25.11 -12.06 -17.23
C GLY A 311 25.93 -10.83 -16.90
N SER A 312 25.39 -9.78 -16.27
CA SER A 312 26.14 -8.54 -16.01
C SER A 312 27.23 -8.61 -14.91
N ALA A 313 27.37 -9.71 -14.18
CA ALA A 313 28.54 -9.96 -13.35
C ALA A 313 29.66 -10.56 -14.20
N GLU A 314 30.87 -9.99 -14.15
CA GLU A 314 32.07 -10.45 -14.89
C GLU A 314 32.21 -11.97 -14.88
N GLY A 315 32.07 -12.56 -16.07
CA GLY A 315 32.27 -14.00 -16.32
C GLY A 315 30.99 -14.83 -16.46
N SER A 316 29.75 -14.27 -16.59
CA SER A 316 28.53 -15.06 -16.80
C SER A 316 28.32 -15.32 -18.31
N ILE A 317 28.02 -16.57 -18.66
CA ILE A 317 27.60 -16.93 -20.02
C ILE A 317 26.11 -16.52 -20.11
N ASP A 318 25.85 -15.64 -21.06
CA ASP A 318 24.53 -15.13 -21.38
C ASP A 318 23.69 -16.27 -22.01
N ALA A 319 22.53 -16.58 -21.43
CA ALA A 319 21.61 -17.57 -22.00
C ALA A 319 21.23 -17.23 -23.45
N ALA A 320 21.25 -15.94 -23.80
CA ALA A 320 21.11 -15.50 -25.19
C ALA A 320 22.16 -16.10 -26.11
N SER A 321 23.40 -16.34 -25.66
CA SER A 321 24.44 -16.94 -26.51
C SER A 321 24.15 -18.40 -26.90
N ILE A 322 23.34 -19.10 -26.12
CA ILE A 322 22.86 -20.45 -26.44
C ILE A 322 21.76 -20.41 -27.52
N LEU A 323 20.86 -19.40 -27.44
CA LEU A 323 19.75 -19.25 -28.38
C LEU A 323 20.16 -18.61 -29.72
N LYS A 324 21.20 -17.79 -29.76
CA LYS A 324 21.64 -17.06 -30.97
C LYS A 324 21.94 -17.95 -32.16
N PRO A 325 22.70 -19.07 -32.04
CA PRO A 325 23.02 -19.94 -33.17
C PRO A 325 21.78 -20.60 -33.81
N PRO A 326 20.90 -21.28 -33.08
CA PRO A 326 19.71 -21.92 -33.66
C PRO A 326 18.68 -20.92 -34.22
N LEU A 327 18.51 -19.77 -33.58
CA LEU A 327 17.69 -18.64 -34.11
C LEU A 327 18.28 -18.12 -35.44
N SER A 328 19.61 -18.08 -35.53
CA SER A 328 20.31 -17.62 -36.73
C SER A 328 20.14 -18.55 -37.92
N ARG A 329 20.12 -19.84 -37.65
CA ARG A 329 19.90 -20.89 -38.67
C ARG A 329 18.43 -21.12 -38.99
N GLY A 330 17.50 -20.54 -38.18
CA GLY A 330 16.06 -20.77 -38.32
C GLY A 330 15.61 -22.17 -37.93
N GLU A 331 16.38 -22.85 -37.06
CA GLU A 331 16.11 -24.22 -36.58
C GLU A 331 15.02 -24.23 -35.52
N ILE A 332 14.87 -23.13 -34.77
CA ILE A 332 13.82 -22.93 -33.77
C ILE A 332 13.00 -21.67 -34.06
N GLN A 333 11.74 -21.69 -33.64
CA GLN A 333 10.84 -20.51 -33.64
C GLN A 333 10.57 -20.07 -32.20
N VAL A 334 10.76 -18.79 -31.94
CA VAL A 334 10.57 -18.21 -30.61
C VAL A 334 9.65 -16.98 -30.68
N ILE A 335 8.68 -16.94 -29.77
CA ILE A 335 7.89 -15.74 -29.49
C ILE A 335 8.47 -15.15 -28.21
N GLY A 336 8.94 -13.89 -28.23
CA GLY A 336 9.36 -13.18 -27.03
C GLY A 336 8.34 -12.16 -26.62
N ALA A 337 8.24 -11.89 -25.32
CA ALA A 337 7.48 -10.74 -24.79
C ALA A 337 8.39 -9.92 -23.87
N THR A 338 8.27 -8.59 -23.93
CA THR A 338 8.99 -7.66 -23.04
C THR A 338 8.34 -6.26 -23.06
N THR A 339 8.80 -5.38 -22.19
CA THR A 339 8.39 -3.97 -22.21
C THR A 339 9.26 -3.16 -23.20
N ALA A 340 8.77 -1.99 -23.65
CA ALA A 340 9.53 -1.12 -24.51
C ALA A 340 10.80 -0.56 -23.83
N GLU A 341 10.77 -0.39 -22.53
CA GLU A 341 11.91 0.07 -21.71
C GLU A 341 13.01 -0.99 -21.63
N GLU A 342 12.63 -2.23 -21.28
CA GLU A 342 13.57 -3.36 -21.19
C GLU A 342 14.12 -3.77 -22.57
N TYR A 343 13.31 -3.62 -23.62
CA TYR A 343 13.77 -3.81 -25.00
C TYR A 343 14.95 -2.87 -25.31
N ARG A 344 14.83 -1.56 -25.03
CA ARG A 344 15.89 -0.58 -25.26
C ARG A 344 17.12 -0.83 -24.39
N LYS A 345 16.93 -1.23 -23.14
CA LYS A 345 18.02 -1.49 -22.19
C LYS A 345 18.84 -2.71 -22.53
N HIS A 346 18.21 -3.78 -22.98
CA HIS A 346 18.82 -5.11 -23.10
C HIS A 346 18.85 -5.63 -24.53
N VAL A 347 17.72 -5.63 -25.25
CA VAL A 347 17.61 -6.30 -26.55
C VAL A 347 18.21 -5.47 -27.68
N GLU A 348 17.95 -4.18 -27.73
CA GLU A 348 18.45 -3.26 -28.78
C GLU A 348 19.97 -3.11 -28.76
N LYS A 349 20.58 -3.26 -27.58
CA LYS A 349 22.05 -3.22 -27.43
C LYS A 349 22.74 -4.45 -28.03
N ASP A 350 22.03 -5.56 -28.16
CA ASP A 350 22.54 -6.79 -28.80
C ASP A 350 22.06 -6.89 -30.24
N ALA A 351 22.74 -6.25 -31.15
CA ALA A 351 22.41 -6.24 -32.58
C ALA A 351 22.31 -7.62 -33.22
N ALA A 352 22.97 -8.64 -32.67
CA ALA A 352 22.88 -10.01 -33.16
C ALA A 352 21.57 -10.68 -32.79
N PHE A 353 21.04 -10.38 -31.60
CA PHE A 353 19.77 -10.88 -31.12
C PHE A 353 18.61 -10.10 -31.76
N GLU A 354 18.68 -8.76 -31.78
CA GLU A 354 17.66 -7.86 -32.36
C GLU A 354 17.33 -8.21 -33.80
N ARG A 355 18.35 -8.49 -34.64
CA ARG A 355 18.14 -8.83 -36.08
C ARG A 355 17.33 -10.10 -36.31
N ARG A 356 17.09 -10.94 -35.30
CA ARG A 356 16.36 -12.20 -35.39
C ARG A 356 14.88 -12.05 -35.05
N PHE A 357 14.54 -10.99 -34.39
CA PHE A 357 13.17 -10.71 -33.95
C PHE A 357 12.49 -9.63 -34.81
N GLN A 358 11.17 -9.73 -34.91
CA GLN A 358 10.33 -8.69 -35.49
C GLN A 358 9.46 -8.10 -34.40
N PRO A 359 9.62 -6.80 -34.06
CA PRO A 359 8.78 -6.15 -33.07
C PRO A 359 7.29 -6.12 -33.49
N VAL A 360 6.41 -6.44 -32.55
CA VAL A 360 4.96 -6.33 -32.62
C VAL A 360 4.52 -5.50 -31.42
N ASN A 361 4.16 -4.24 -31.66
CA ASN A 361 3.76 -3.33 -30.61
C ASN A 361 2.32 -3.59 -30.20
N ILE A 362 2.10 -3.66 -28.90
CA ILE A 362 0.79 -3.83 -28.27
C ILE A 362 0.52 -2.63 -27.39
N GLY A 363 -0.59 -1.94 -27.67
CA GLY A 363 -1.06 -0.84 -26.86
C GLY A 363 -2.06 -1.27 -25.79
N GLU A 364 -2.33 -0.35 -24.86
CA GLU A 364 -3.43 -0.44 -23.92
C GLU A 364 -4.77 -0.55 -24.68
N PRO A 365 -5.66 -1.50 -24.32
CA PRO A 365 -6.98 -1.59 -24.94
C PRO A 365 -7.83 -0.37 -24.55
N ASN A 366 -8.80 -0.02 -25.40
CA ASN A 366 -9.77 1.00 -25.04
C ASN A 366 -10.77 0.49 -23.97
N ASN A 367 -11.60 1.39 -23.44
CA ASN A 367 -12.56 1.04 -22.41
C ASN A 367 -13.57 -0.01 -22.85
N ASP A 368 -14.07 0.08 -24.09
CA ASP A 368 -15.09 -0.84 -24.62
C ASP A 368 -14.53 -2.25 -24.84
N ASP A 369 -13.30 -2.35 -25.36
CA ASP A 369 -12.58 -3.61 -25.49
C ASP A 369 -12.30 -4.23 -24.11
N THR A 370 -11.94 -3.39 -23.13
CA THR A 370 -11.70 -3.84 -21.75
C THR A 370 -12.98 -4.36 -21.09
N ILE A 371 -14.11 -3.69 -21.27
CA ILE A 371 -15.41 -4.19 -20.78
C ILE A 371 -15.69 -5.56 -21.39
N SER A 372 -15.45 -5.73 -22.69
CA SER A 372 -15.66 -7.01 -23.37
C SER A 372 -14.73 -8.10 -22.84
N ILE A 373 -13.46 -7.77 -22.52
CA ILE A 373 -12.51 -8.70 -21.90
C ILE A 373 -13.01 -9.13 -20.51
N ILE A 374 -13.45 -8.19 -19.68
CA ILE A 374 -13.95 -8.49 -18.34
C ILE A 374 -15.20 -9.36 -18.40
N HIS A 375 -16.12 -9.11 -19.34
CA HIS A 375 -17.28 -10.01 -19.55
C HIS A 375 -16.88 -11.44 -19.88
N GLY A 376 -15.80 -11.63 -20.64
CA GLY A 376 -15.28 -12.97 -20.93
C GLY A 376 -14.68 -13.67 -19.71
N LEU A 377 -14.22 -12.90 -18.71
CA LEU A 377 -13.63 -13.41 -17.48
C LEU A 377 -14.63 -13.50 -16.32
N GLN A 378 -15.78 -12.80 -16.42
CA GLN A 378 -16.76 -12.62 -15.35
C GLN A 378 -17.15 -13.93 -14.68
N ASP A 379 -17.54 -14.96 -15.43
CA ASP A 379 -17.98 -16.25 -14.91
C ASP A 379 -16.96 -16.94 -14.02
N ARG A 380 -15.66 -16.73 -14.29
CA ARG A 380 -14.57 -17.33 -13.50
C ARG A 380 -14.39 -16.62 -12.19
N TYR A 381 -14.40 -15.28 -12.20
CA TYR A 381 -14.29 -14.46 -10.99
C TYR A 381 -15.53 -14.62 -10.11
N GLU A 382 -16.73 -14.68 -10.68
CA GLU A 382 -17.98 -14.96 -9.96
C GLU A 382 -17.93 -16.31 -9.24
N LYS A 383 -17.46 -17.35 -9.92
CA LYS A 383 -17.29 -18.68 -9.33
C LYS A 383 -16.21 -18.72 -8.25
N HIS A 384 -15.11 -17.98 -8.43
CA HIS A 384 -14.01 -17.94 -7.46
C HIS A 384 -14.42 -17.26 -6.16
N HIS A 385 -15.07 -16.09 -6.27
CA HIS A 385 -15.45 -15.28 -5.11
C HIS A 385 -16.85 -15.62 -4.57
N HIS A 386 -17.65 -16.41 -5.26
CA HIS A 386 -19.06 -16.68 -4.96
C HIS A 386 -19.87 -15.37 -4.86
N VAL A 387 -19.69 -14.47 -5.82
CA VAL A 387 -20.37 -13.17 -5.96
C VAL A 387 -20.95 -13.04 -7.36
N HIS A 388 -21.82 -12.05 -7.57
CA HIS A 388 -22.33 -11.67 -8.88
C HIS A 388 -21.98 -10.20 -9.16
N TYR A 389 -21.33 -9.93 -10.29
CA TYR A 389 -20.99 -8.57 -10.69
C TYR A 389 -22.09 -7.99 -11.57
N THR A 390 -22.59 -6.80 -11.22
CA THR A 390 -23.55 -6.09 -12.06
C THR A 390 -22.87 -5.49 -13.29
N GLU A 391 -23.62 -5.25 -14.35
CA GLU A 391 -23.15 -4.55 -15.54
C GLU A 391 -22.60 -3.15 -15.20
N ALA A 392 -23.22 -2.47 -14.22
CA ALA A 392 -22.75 -1.19 -13.72
C ALA A 392 -21.39 -1.30 -13.01
N ALA A 393 -21.17 -2.36 -12.20
CA ALA A 393 -19.89 -2.62 -11.54
C ALA A 393 -18.77 -2.85 -12.56
N ILE A 394 -19.00 -3.63 -13.61
CA ILE A 394 -18.00 -3.88 -14.66
C ILE A 394 -17.62 -2.58 -15.38
N LYS A 395 -18.61 -1.78 -15.77
CA LYS A 395 -18.36 -0.47 -16.37
C LYS A 395 -17.62 0.48 -15.42
N ALA A 396 -18.02 0.51 -14.16
CA ALA A 396 -17.36 1.31 -13.13
C ALA A 396 -15.91 0.86 -12.92
N ALA A 397 -15.62 -0.44 -12.88
CA ALA A 397 -14.26 -0.97 -12.71
C ALA A 397 -13.33 -0.47 -13.83
N VAL A 398 -13.81 -0.45 -15.08
CA VAL A 398 -13.03 0.05 -16.22
C VAL A 398 -12.88 1.56 -16.20
N VAL A 399 -13.98 2.30 -16.02
CA VAL A 399 -13.97 3.76 -16.09
C VAL A 399 -13.19 4.37 -14.93
N LEU A 400 -13.43 3.87 -13.70
CA LEU A 400 -12.79 4.40 -12.51
C LEU A 400 -11.31 4.01 -12.44
N SER A 401 -10.95 2.77 -12.79
CA SER A 401 -9.53 2.39 -12.84
C SER A 401 -8.77 3.14 -13.92
N SER A 402 -9.37 3.36 -15.10
CA SER A 402 -8.77 4.15 -16.18
C SER A 402 -8.53 5.60 -15.76
N ARG A 403 -9.46 6.19 -15.01
CA ARG A 403 -9.41 7.58 -14.56
C ARG A 403 -8.51 7.81 -13.36
N TYR A 404 -8.53 6.91 -12.37
CA TYR A 404 -7.93 7.12 -11.05
C TYR A 404 -6.65 6.34 -10.81
N ILE A 405 -6.40 5.22 -11.51
CA ILE A 405 -5.19 4.41 -11.40
C ILE A 405 -4.31 4.66 -12.63
N GLN A 406 -3.27 5.50 -12.46
CA GLN A 406 -2.43 5.96 -13.58
C GLN A 406 -1.08 5.23 -13.68
N ASP A 407 -0.69 4.50 -12.66
CA ASP A 407 0.57 3.77 -12.59
C ASP A 407 0.51 2.37 -13.23
N ARG A 408 -0.68 1.94 -13.65
CA ARG A 408 -0.95 0.65 -14.29
C ARG A 408 -1.78 0.82 -15.56
N PHE A 409 -1.84 -0.22 -16.38
CA PHE A 409 -2.50 -0.20 -17.68
C PHE A 409 -3.72 -1.13 -17.71
N LEU A 410 -4.68 -0.82 -18.58
CA LEU A 410 -5.79 -1.72 -18.91
C LEU A 410 -5.27 -2.92 -19.73
N PRO A 411 -5.88 -4.12 -19.59
CA PRO A 411 -7.04 -4.44 -18.76
C PRO A 411 -6.71 -4.78 -17.30
N ASP A 412 -5.43 -4.98 -16.97
CA ASP A 412 -4.94 -5.51 -15.69
C ASP A 412 -5.48 -4.73 -14.49
N LYS A 413 -5.34 -3.38 -14.50
CA LYS A 413 -5.85 -2.53 -13.40
C LYS A 413 -7.36 -2.64 -13.17
N ALA A 414 -8.15 -2.88 -14.21
CA ALA A 414 -9.59 -3.02 -14.09
C ALA A 414 -9.97 -4.42 -13.56
N ILE A 415 -9.23 -5.45 -13.97
CA ILE A 415 -9.36 -6.81 -13.48
C ILE A 415 -8.99 -6.86 -12.00
N ASP A 416 -7.87 -6.24 -11.59
CA ASP A 416 -7.45 -6.16 -10.19
C ASP A 416 -8.52 -5.51 -9.30
N VAL A 417 -9.12 -4.40 -9.75
CA VAL A 417 -10.20 -3.73 -9.02
C VAL A 417 -11.42 -4.65 -8.86
N LEU A 418 -11.78 -5.39 -9.91
CA LEU A 418 -12.89 -6.33 -9.88
C LEU A 418 -12.61 -7.51 -8.92
N ASP A 419 -11.40 -8.06 -8.99
CA ASP A 419 -10.94 -9.16 -8.14
C ASP A 419 -10.94 -8.76 -6.66
N GLU A 420 -10.40 -7.58 -6.33
CA GLU A 420 -10.39 -7.03 -4.99
C GLU A 420 -11.81 -6.74 -4.47
N ALA A 421 -12.71 -6.22 -5.32
CA ALA A 421 -14.10 -5.98 -4.95
C ALA A 421 -14.82 -7.28 -4.62
N GLY A 422 -14.63 -8.33 -5.41
CA GLY A 422 -15.17 -9.67 -5.15
C GLY A 422 -14.64 -10.27 -3.85
N ALA A 423 -13.33 -10.18 -3.63
CA ALA A 423 -12.68 -10.64 -2.40
C ALA A 423 -13.22 -9.89 -1.16
N ARG A 424 -13.35 -8.56 -1.24
CA ARG A 424 -13.89 -7.73 -0.16
C ARG A 424 -15.35 -8.06 0.15
N ALA A 425 -16.17 -8.20 -0.87
CA ALA A 425 -17.58 -8.57 -0.71
C ALA A 425 -17.72 -9.95 -0.05
N ARG A 426 -16.88 -10.91 -0.42
CA ARG A 426 -16.81 -12.23 0.20
C ARG A 426 -16.39 -12.15 1.66
N ILE A 427 -15.34 -11.40 2.01
CA ILE A 427 -14.86 -11.25 3.39
C ILE A 427 -15.94 -10.59 4.26
N HIS A 428 -16.61 -9.55 3.77
CA HIS A 428 -17.71 -8.89 4.49
C HIS A 428 -18.85 -9.86 4.79
N LYS A 429 -19.16 -10.75 3.87
CA LYS A 429 -20.17 -11.80 4.06
C LYS A 429 -19.73 -12.88 5.06
N MET A 430 -18.42 -13.18 5.11
CA MET A 430 -17.83 -14.16 6.03
C MET A 430 -17.64 -13.62 7.44
N SER A 431 -17.94 -12.34 7.70
CA SER A 431 -17.93 -11.78 9.05
C SER A 431 -18.95 -12.51 9.92
N LEU A 432 -18.50 -13.00 11.09
CA LEU A 432 -19.36 -13.68 12.05
C LEU A 432 -20.53 -12.77 12.45
N PRO A 433 -21.77 -13.27 12.40
CA PRO A 433 -22.93 -12.54 12.90
C PRO A 433 -22.73 -12.12 14.36
N PRO A 434 -23.22 -10.94 14.77
CA PRO A 434 -23.09 -10.47 16.14
C PRO A 434 -23.67 -11.45 17.17
N GLU A 435 -24.65 -12.25 16.79
CA GLU A 435 -25.26 -13.28 17.63
C GLU A 435 -24.28 -14.39 17.97
N ILE A 436 -23.48 -14.87 17.01
CA ILE A 436 -22.45 -15.89 17.24
C ILE A 436 -21.31 -15.30 18.09
N ALA A 437 -20.91 -14.06 17.82
CA ALA A 437 -19.88 -13.36 18.60
C ALA A 437 -20.32 -13.18 20.08
N GLN A 438 -21.61 -12.94 20.32
CA GLN A 438 -22.15 -12.83 21.66
C GLN A 438 -22.18 -14.18 22.42
N VAL A 439 -22.54 -15.24 21.73
CA VAL A 439 -22.51 -16.61 22.31
C VAL A 439 -21.05 -17.02 22.60
N ASP A 440 -20.09 -16.67 21.75
CA ASP A 440 -18.66 -16.93 22.01
C ASP A 440 -18.13 -16.15 23.23
N ALA A 441 -18.56 -14.88 23.40
CA ALA A 441 -18.24 -14.09 24.60
C ALA A 441 -18.84 -14.69 25.89
N ASP A 442 -20.09 -15.16 25.84
CA ASP A 442 -20.75 -15.82 26.95
C ASP A 442 -20.09 -17.17 27.27
N LEU A 443 -19.69 -17.93 26.26
CA LEU A 443 -18.93 -19.17 26.40
C LEU A 443 -17.60 -18.93 27.12
N LEU A 444 -16.88 -17.87 26.74
CA LEU A 444 -15.61 -17.52 27.40
C LEU A 444 -15.84 -17.18 28.87
N ARG A 445 -16.91 -16.41 29.18
CA ARG A 445 -17.29 -16.04 30.56
C ARG A 445 -17.62 -17.27 31.40
N VAL A 446 -18.46 -18.16 30.88
CA VAL A 446 -18.86 -19.39 31.57
C VAL A 446 -17.66 -20.31 31.80
N ARG A 447 -16.75 -20.43 30.85
CA ARG A 447 -15.52 -21.22 30.99
C ARG A 447 -14.59 -20.65 32.08
N THR A 448 -14.44 -19.34 32.16
CA THR A 448 -13.67 -18.68 33.21
C THR A 448 -14.29 -18.95 34.58
N GLN A 449 -15.60 -18.72 34.75
CA GLN A 449 -16.31 -18.96 35.97
C GLN A 449 -16.28 -20.44 36.41
N LYS A 450 -16.38 -21.36 35.45
CA LYS A 450 -16.24 -22.81 35.72
C LYS A 450 -14.85 -23.15 36.27
N SER A 451 -13.80 -22.55 35.68
CA SER A 451 -12.43 -22.75 36.14
C SER A 451 -12.20 -22.17 37.54
N GLU A 452 -12.78 -21.01 37.86
CA GLU A 452 -12.76 -20.40 39.18
C GLU A 452 -13.51 -21.24 40.21
N ALA A 453 -14.74 -21.70 39.89
CA ALA A 453 -15.51 -22.56 40.79
C ALA A 453 -14.83 -23.93 41.04
N ALA A 454 -14.18 -24.49 40.00
CA ALA A 454 -13.38 -25.71 40.18
C ALA A 454 -12.16 -25.51 41.08
N SER A 455 -11.48 -24.38 40.95
CA SER A 455 -10.32 -24.01 41.79
C SER A 455 -10.75 -23.76 43.27
N ALA A 456 -11.95 -23.19 43.46
CA ALA A 456 -12.57 -22.97 44.77
C ALA A 456 -13.20 -24.24 45.41
N GLN A 457 -13.16 -25.39 44.72
CA GLN A 457 -13.76 -26.65 45.10
C GLN A 457 -15.30 -26.60 45.23
N GLU A 458 -15.96 -25.66 44.55
CA GLU A 458 -17.43 -25.51 44.48
C GLU A 458 -18.02 -26.44 43.38
N PHE A 459 -17.99 -27.75 43.64
CA PHE A 459 -18.31 -28.77 42.63
C PHE A 459 -19.77 -28.69 42.09
N GLU A 460 -20.71 -28.25 42.91
CA GLU A 460 -22.10 -28.07 42.48
C GLU A 460 -22.27 -26.92 41.48
N GLN A 461 -21.54 -25.82 41.72
CA GLN A 461 -21.54 -24.67 40.84
C GLN A 461 -20.79 -24.97 39.53
N ALA A 462 -19.65 -25.66 39.61
CA ALA A 462 -18.88 -26.09 38.45
C ALA A 462 -19.70 -27.06 37.56
N ALA A 463 -20.56 -27.93 38.17
CA ALA A 463 -21.47 -28.82 37.44
C ALA A 463 -22.58 -28.03 36.68
N ARG A 464 -23.18 -27.02 37.32
CA ARG A 464 -24.17 -26.14 36.66
C ARG A 464 -23.54 -25.34 35.51
N LEU A 465 -22.37 -24.79 35.72
CA LEU A 465 -21.63 -24.05 34.68
C LEU A 465 -21.21 -24.94 33.50
N ARG A 466 -20.90 -26.23 33.76
CA ARG A 466 -20.64 -27.21 32.71
C ARG A 466 -21.88 -27.47 31.84
N ASP A 467 -23.07 -27.56 32.47
CA ASP A 467 -24.27 -27.78 31.73
C ASP A 467 -24.69 -26.54 30.93
N GLN A 468 -24.42 -25.33 31.44
CA GLN A 468 -24.56 -24.08 30.69
C GLN A 468 -23.59 -24.01 29.52
N GLU A 469 -22.30 -24.34 29.72
CA GLU A 469 -21.32 -24.42 28.65
C GLU A 469 -21.81 -25.36 27.53
N LYS A 470 -22.31 -26.53 27.87
CA LYS A 470 -22.81 -27.49 26.90
C LYS A 470 -24.02 -26.97 26.10
N SER A 471 -24.92 -26.21 26.75
CA SER A 471 -26.05 -25.59 26.04
C SER A 471 -25.61 -24.48 25.11
N LEU A 472 -24.65 -23.63 25.53
CA LEU A 472 -24.11 -22.56 24.69
C LEU A 472 -23.29 -23.10 23.50
N VAL A 473 -22.54 -24.20 23.67
CA VAL A 473 -21.86 -24.88 22.57
C VAL A 473 -22.86 -25.41 21.54
N ALA A 474 -23.93 -26.04 21.98
CA ALA A 474 -24.97 -26.53 21.08
C ALA A 474 -25.71 -25.40 20.35
N GLU A 475 -25.90 -24.25 21.00
CA GLU A 475 -26.51 -23.05 20.39
C GLU A 475 -25.57 -22.42 19.37
N ARG A 476 -24.29 -22.31 19.71
CA ARG A 476 -23.25 -21.85 18.78
C ARG A 476 -23.21 -22.72 17.52
N ASP A 477 -23.16 -24.05 17.69
CA ASP A 477 -23.06 -24.98 16.56
C ASP A 477 -24.32 -24.93 15.67
N ARG A 478 -25.51 -24.69 16.27
CA ARG A 478 -26.74 -24.47 15.52
C ARG A 478 -26.69 -23.18 14.71
N LEU A 479 -26.33 -22.05 15.34
CA LEU A 479 -26.20 -20.74 14.67
C LEU A 479 -25.16 -20.77 13.58
N GLU A 480 -24.02 -21.44 13.81
CA GLU A 480 -22.95 -21.61 12.82
C GLU A 480 -23.42 -22.43 11.61
N THR A 481 -24.23 -23.48 11.85
CA THR A 481 -24.82 -24.31 10.78
C THR A 481 -25.84 -23.51 9.96
N GLU A 482 -26.74 -22.79 10.62
CA GLU A 482 -27.74 -21.93 9.99
C GLU A 482 -27.04 -20.80 9.17
N TRP A 483 -26.00 -20.21 9.71
CA TRP A 483 -25.20 -19.16 9.02
C TRP A 483 -24.49 -19.73 7.79
N ARG A 484 -23.86 -20.91 7.88
CA ARG A 484 -23.22 -21.57 6.73
C ARG A 484 -24.23 -21.89 5.63
N GLU A 485 -25.41 -22.39 5.98
CA GLU A 485 -26.47 -22.64 5.00
C GLU A 485 -27.01 -21.36 4.35
N GLN A 486 -27.02 -20.24 5.07
CA GLN A 486 -27.39 -18.94 4.53
C GLN A 486 -26.27 -18.36 3.62
N LEU A 487 -24.99 -18.60 3.98
CA LEU A 487 -23.86 -18.22 3.16
C LEU A 487 -23.90 -18.87 1.77
N ASP A 488 -24.24 -20.15 1.69
CA ASP A 488 -24.32 -20.89 0.43
C ASP A 488 -25.52 -20.49 -0.45
N LYS A 489 -26.61 -20.03 0.16
CA LYS A 489 -27.86 -19.66 -0.56
C LYS A 489 -27.85 -18.23 -1.10
N ASN A 490 -27.12 -17.31 -0.49
CA ASN A 490 -27.14 -15.89 -0.85
C ASN A 490 -25.87 -15.51 -1.62
N ILE A 491 -25.97 -15.35 -2.93
CA ILE A 491 -24.91 -14.76 -3.75
C ILE A 491 -24.88 -13.26 -3.48
N VAL A 492 -23.73 -12.73 -3.08
CA VAL A 492 -23.55 -11.27 -2.90
C VAL A 492 -23.41 -10.61 -4.25
N THR A 493 -24.15 -9.55 -4.46
CA THR A 493 -24.04 -8.72 -5.67
C THR A 493 -23.05 -7.59 -5.40
N VAL A 494 -22.06 -7.46 -6.27
CA VAL A 494 -21.10 -6.34 -6.28
C VAL A 494 -21.64 -5.28 -7.23
N ASP A 495 -21.79 -4.07 -6.75
CA ASP A 495 -22.33 -2.94 -7.50
C ASP A 495 -21.25 -1.85 -7.76
N GLU A 496 -21.68 -0.72 -8.38
CA GLU A 496 -20.80 0.41 -8.68
C GLU A 496 -20.19 1.03 -7.42
N ASP A 497 -20.93 1.08 -6.32
CA ASP A 497 -20.47 1.67 -5.06
C ASP A 497 -19.36 0.84 -4.42
N ASP A 498 -19.44 -0.49 -4.53
CA ASP A 498 -18.38 -1.36 -4.01
C ASP A 498 -17.09 -1.20 -4.80
N ILE A 499 -17.19 -1.07 -6.12
CA ILE A 499 -16.05 -0.75 -6.99
C ILE A 499 -15.46 0.62 -6.61
N ALA A 500 -16.30 1.64 -6.42
CA ALA A 500 -15.86 2.97 -6.01
C ALA A 500 -15.12 2.95 -4.65
N LYS A 501 -15.59 2.15 -3.68
CA LYS A 501 -14.91 1.96 -2.39
C LYS A 501 -13.53 1.31 -2.55
N VAL A 502 -13.40 0.34 -3.46
CA VAL A 502 -12.11 -0.32 -3.74
C VAL A 502 -11.14 0.67 -4.37
N VAL A 503 -11.57 1.37 -5.44
CA VAL A 503 -10.72 2.38 -6.10
C VAL A 503 -10.32 3.49 -5.13
N SER A 504 -11.25 3.92 -4.25
CA SER A 504 -10.97 4.88 -3.19
C SER A 504 -9.91 4.35 -2.20
N GLY A 505 -9.98 3.08 -1.83
CA GLY A 505 -8.98 2.44 -0.96
C GLY A 505 -7.60 2.37 -1.59
N ILE A 506 -7.51 2.04 -2.88
CA ILE A 506 -6.26 1.94 -3.63
C ILE A 506 -5.63 3.33 -3.85
N THR A 507 -6.43 4.32 -4.22
CA THR A 507 -5.94 5.64 -4.64
C THR A 507 -5.90 6.66 -3.51
N GLY A 508 -6.59 6.40 -2.40
CA GLY A 508 -6.77 7.36 -1.30
C GLY A 508 -7.74 8.51 -1.64
N VAL A 509 -8.43 8.45 -2.79
CA VAL A 509 -9.35 9.50 -3.25
C VAL A 509 -10.79 9.01 -3.07
N PRO A 510 -11.69 9.81 -2.47
CA PRO A 510 -13.10 9.47 -2.44
C PRO A 510 -13.65 9.51 -3.88
N VAL A 511 -13.94 8.33 -4.42
CA VAL A 511 -14.37 8.14 -5.81
C VAL A 511 -15.90 8.04 -5.91
N SER A 512 -16.62 8.10 -4.78
CA SER A 512 -18.08 8.16 -4.80
C SER A 512 -18.58 9.23 -5.76
N ASN A 513 -19.53 8.89 -6.61
CA ASN A 513 -20.23 9.85 -7.47
C ASN A 513 -20.57 11.09 -6.63
N LEU A 514 -20.50 12.29 -7.25
CA LEU A 514 -20.93 13.55 -6.62
C LEU A 514 -22.35 13.35 -6.08
N THR A 515 -22.41 12.75 -4.89
CA THR A 515 -23.66 12.61 -4.16
C THR A 515 -24.13 14.02 -3.78
N GLU A 516 -25.40 14.20 -3.52
CA GLU A 516 -25.93 15.50 -3.02
C GLU A 516 -25.12 16.02 -1.82
N THR A 517 -24.52 15.11 -1.02
CA THR A 517 -23.64 15.41 0.11
C THR A 517 -22.33 16.06 -0.32
N GLU A 518 -21.68 15.63 -1.43
CA GLU A 518 -20.41 16.20 -1.90
C GLU A 518 -20.63 17.60 -2.52
N ALA A 519 -21.73 17.80 -3.24
CA ALA A 519 -22.13 19.11 -3.74
C ALA A 519 -22.40 20.09 -2.58
N SER A 520 -23.09 19.65 -1.54
CA SER A 520 -23.34 20.42 -0.31
C SER A 520 -22.05 20.77 0.42
N ARG A 521 -21.08 19.84 0.47
CA ARG A 521 -19.76 20.04 1.06
C ARG A 521 -18.95 21.08 0.27
N LEU A 522 -18.96 21.01 -1.06
CA LEU A 522 -18.30 22.02 -1.90
C LEU A 522 -18.90 23.42 -1.72
N LEU A 523 -20.19 23.52 -1.42
CA LEU A 523 -20.81 24.81 -1.10
C LEU A 523 -20.36 25.36 0.25
N ARG A 524 -20.03 24.50 1.22
CA ARG A 524 -19.54 24.86 2.57
C ARG A 524 -18.01 24.93 2.67
N THR A 525 -17.30 24.90 1.55
CA THR A 525 -15.82 24.95 1.51
C THR A 525 -15.25 26.10 2.34
N GLU A 526 -15.86 27.26 2.28
CA GLU A 526 -15.40 28.46 3.02
C GLU A 526 -15.46 28.24 4.53
N ASP A 527 -16.58 27.73 5.03
CA ASP A 527 -16.76 27.44 6.47
C ASP A 527 -15.76 26.40 6.98
N ILE A 528 -15.52 25.35 6.18
CA ILE A 528 -14.57 24.27 6.53
C ILE A 528 -13.13 24.81 6.57
N LEU A 529 -12.73 25.61 5.59
CA LEU A 529 -11.40 26.20 5.58
C LEU A 529 -11.18 27.18 6.73
N HIS A 530 -12.22 27.93 7.13
CA HIS A 530 -12.17 28.84 8.27
C HIS A 530 -12.03 28.15 9.63
N GLN A 531 -12.36 26.86 9.75
CA GLN A 531 -12.10 26.10 10.98
C GLN A 531 -10.60 25.99 11.30
N ARG A 532 -9.73 26.06 10.28
CA ARG A 532 -8.27 25.98 10.42
C ARG A 532 -7.55 27.29 10.15
N VAL A 533 -8.08 28.11 9.26
CA VAL A 533 -7.46 29.37 8.83
C VAL A 533 -8.24 30.54 9.41
N VAL A 534 -7.63 31.20 10.38
CA VAL A 534 -8.24 32.37 11.03
C VAL A 534 -8.03 33.61 10.18
N GLY A 535 -9.12 34.31 9.88
CA GLY A 535 -9.12 35.49 9.02
C GLY A 535 -8.85 35.10 7.55
N GLN A 536 -8.26 36.00 6.78
CA GLN A 536 -7.94 35.81 5.36
C GLN A 536 -9.19 35.55 4.49
N ASP A 537 -10.33 36.12 4.82
CA ASP A 537 -11.64 35.84 4.19
C ASP A 537 -11.63 35.99 2.68
N GLU A 538 -10.99 37.02 2.13
CA GLU A 538 -10.86 37.22 0.69
C GLU A 538 -10.03 36.08 0.02
N ALA A 539 -9.00 35.60 0.72
CA ALA A 539 -8.16 34.51 0.23
C ALA A 539 -8.95 33.18 0.18
N VAL A 540 -9.64 32.87 1.27
CA VAL A 540 -10.45 31.66 1.40
C VAL A 540 -11.57 31.66 0.36
N VAL A 541 -12.31 32.77 0.19
CA VAL A 541 -13.39 32.89 -0.82
C VAL A 541 -12.87 32.70 -2.25
N LYS A 542 -11.70 33.30 -2.59
CA LYS A 542 -11.11 33.13 -3.94
C LYS A 542 -10.73 31.68 -4.20
N VAL A 543 -10.06 31.03 -3.24
CA VAL A 543 -9.65 29.63 -3.36
C VAL A 543 -10.87 28.72 -3.46
N ALA A 544 -11.87 28.90 -2.58
CA ALA A 544 -13.10 28.12 -2.60
C ALA A 544 -13.85 28.24 -3.95
N LYS A 545 -13.95 29.47 -4.47
CA LYS A 545 -14.57 29.71 -5.78
C LYS A 545 -13.84 29.03 -6.93
N ALA A 546 -12.51 29.08 -6.95
CA ALA A 546 -11.69 28.41 -7.96
C ALA A 546 -11.81 26.89 -7.88
N ILE A 547 -11.82 26.33 -6.67
CA ILE A 547 -12.00 24.89 -6.44
C ILE A 547 -13.39 24.44 -6.89
N ARG A 548 -14.47 25.17 -6.53
CA ARG A 548 -15.82 24.87 -7.04
C ARG A 548 -15.88 24.85 -8.57
N ARG A 549 -15.21 25.82 -9.23
CA ARG A 549 -15.12 25.88 -10.69
C ARG A 549 -14.38 24.65 -11.25
N SER A 550 -13.29 24.23 -10.62
CA SER A 550 -12.48 23.11 -11.08
C SER A 550 -13.16 21.75 -10.90
N ARG A 551 -14.06 21.62 -9.93
CA ARG A 551 -14.84 20.39 -9.69
C ARG A 551 -16.14 20.34 -10.49
N SER A 552 -16.52 21.42 -11.15
CA SER A 552 -17.68 21.45 -12.02
C SER A 552 -17.39 20.79 -13.38
N PRO A 553 -18.42 20.32 -14.11
CA PRO A 553 -18.27 19.79 -15.47
C PRO A 553 -17.69 20.78 -16.49
N LEU A 554 -17.52 22.04 -16.11
CA LEU A 554 -16.98 23.12 -16.95
C LEU A 554 -15.46 23.19 -16.96
N LYS A 555 -14.77 22.31 -16.19
CA LYS A 555 -13.31 22.25 -16.12
C LYS A 555 -12.72 21.81 -17.48
N ASP A 556 -11.64 22.47 -17.92
CA ASP A 556 -10.79 21.95 -18.98
C ASP A 556 -10.04 20.68 -18.50
N PRO A 557 -10.28 19.50 -19.10
CA PRO A 557 -9.67 18.25 -18.65
C PRO A 557 -8.14 18.22 -18.76
N LYS A 558 -7.55 19.12 -19.56
CA LYS A 558 -6.11 19.20 -19.78
C LYS A 558 -5.38 20.08 -18.77
N ARG A 559 -6.07 20.74 -17.84
CA ARG A 559 -5.45 21.64 -16.85
C ARG A 559 -5.48 21.05 -15.46
N PRO A 560 -4.55 21.45 -14.57
CA PRO A 560 -4.61 21.08 -13.14
C PRO A 560 -5.96 21.39 -12.49
N GLY A 561 -6.23 20.77 -11.34
CA GLY A 561 -7.42 21.00 -10.53
C GLY A 561 -7.55 22.41 -9.94
N GLY A 562 -6.56 23.26 -10.14
CA GLY A 562 -6.46 24.65 -9.73
C GLY A 562 -5.02 25.10 -9.64
N SER A 563 -4.75 26.32 -9.94
CA SER A 563 -3.41 26.92 -9.88
C SER A 563 -3.46 28.27 -9.17
N PHE A 564 -2.64 28.43 -8.14
CA PHE A 564 -2.68 29.58 -7.23
C PHE A 564 -1.31 30.16 -6.99
N ILE A 565 -1.22 31.51 -6.90
CA ILE A 565 -0.08 32.20 -6.31
C ILE A 565 -0.53 32.87 -5.02
N PHE A 566 0.07 32.46 -3.89
CA PHE A 566 -0.18 33.04 -2.56
C PHE A 566 0.87 34.07 -2.25
N LEU A 567 0.48 35.34 -2.19
CA LEU A 567 1.34 36.49 -1.93
C LEU A 567 1.14 37.04 -0.53
N GLY A 568 2.19 37.39 0.19
CA GLY A 568 2.07 38.04 1.49
C GLY A 568 3.26 37.81 2.41
N PRO A 569 3.28 38.47 3.58
CA PRO A 569 4.34 38.31 4.56
C PRO A 569 4.51 36.87 5.04
N SER A 570 5.62 36.61 5.73
CA SER A 570 5.80 35.31 6.40
C SER A 570 4.81 35.16 7.59
N GLY A 571 4.38 33.93 7.89
CA GLY A 571 3.55 33.63 9.06
C GLY A 571 2.11 34.14 9.03
N VAL A 572 1.53 34.45 7.86
CA VAL A 572 0.13 34.90 7.70
C VAL A 572 -0.85 33.78 7.36
N GLY A 573 -0.36 32.50 7.27
CA GLY A 573 -1.22 31.34 7.03
C GLY A 573 -1.20 30.78 5.60
N LYS A 574 -0.25 31.17 4.72
CA LYS A 574 -0.16 30.67 3.33
C LYS A 574 -0.03 29.12 3.27
N THR A 575 0.92 28.58 3.98
CA THR A 575 1.16 27.12 4.04
C THR A 575 0.04 26.39 4.77
N GLU A 576 -0.58 27.02 5.78
CA GLU A 576 -1.70 26.42 6.52
C GLU A 576 -2.95 26.31 5.65
N LEU A 577 -3.24 27.32 4.80
CA LEU A 577 -4.34 27.21 3.83
C LEU A 577 -4.07 26.08 2.81
N ALA A 578 -2.82 25.86 2.40
CA ALA A 578 -2.47 24.76 1.52
C ALA A 578 -2.69 23.39 2.18
N LYS A 579 -2.36 23.24 3.47
CA LYS A 579 -2.63 22.04 4.28
C LYS A 579 -4.13 21.79 4.45
N ALA A 580 -4.87 22.84 4.85
CA ALA A 580 -6.32 22.77 4.98
C ALA A 580 -7.00 22.38 3.66
N LEU A 581 -6.47 22.87 2.54
CA LEU A 581 -6.98 22.52 1.22
C LEU A 581 -6.67 21.06 0.84
N ALA A 582 -5.49 20.54 1.18
CA ALA A 582 -5.13 19.14 0.96
C ALA A 582 -6.05 18.21 1.76
N GLU A 583 -6.27 18.49 3.03
CA GLU A 583 -7.19 17.75 3.90
C GLU A 583 -8.64 17.82 3.38
N PHE A 584 -9.10 19.00 2.98
CA PHE A 584 -10.44 19.20 2.44
C PHE A 584 -10.67 18.41 1.14
N LEU A 585 -9.72 18.44 0.18
CA LEU A 585 -9.87 17.84 -1.14
C LEU A 585 -9.59 16.34 -1.16
N PHE A 586 -8.63 15.89 -0.36
CA PHE A 586 -8.06 14.54 -0.45
C PHE A 586 -8.09 13.77 0.86
N GLY A 587 -8.68 14.33 1.92
CA GLY A 587 -8.95 13.67 3.21
C GLY A 587 -7.74 13.51 4.12
N SER A 588 -6.54 13.97 3.72
CA SER A 588 -5.32 13.91 4.53
C SER A 588 -4.40 15.09 4.24
N GLU A 589 -3.74 15.61 5.29
CA GLU A 589 -2.64 16.58 5.13
C GLU A 589 -1.45 16.00 4.37
N ASP A 590 -1.25 14.67 4.41
CA ASP A 590 -0.17 13.97 3.71
C ASP A 590 -0.31 14.02 2.17
N ALA A 591 -1.49 14.46 1.68
CA ALA A 591 -1.67 14.74 0.26
C ALA A 591 -1.01 16.05 -0.18
N LEU A 592 -0.40 16.83 0.75
CA LEU A 592 0.42 17.99 0.44
C LEU A 592 1.86 17.56 0.13
N LEU A 593 2.29 17.79 -1.10
CA LEU A 593 3.69 17.61 -1.53
C LEU A 593 4.35 18.98 -1.58
N SER A 594 5.30 19.23 -0.68
CA SER A 594 5.95 20.53 -0.54
C SER A 594 7.39 20.50 -1.10
N TYR A 595 7.71 21.51 -1.91
CA TYR A 595 9.02 21.74 -2.52
C TYR A 595 9.50 23.14 -2.18
N ASP A 596 10.59 23.25 -1.41
CA ASP A 596 11.23 24.53 -1.11
C ASP A 596 12.10 24.96 -2.30
N MET A 597 11.72 26.04 -2.95
CA MET A 597 12.42 26.52 -4.13
C MET A 597 13.81 27.10 -3.84
N SER A 598 14.16 27.30 -2.57
CA SER A 598 15.53 27.62 -2.17
C SER A 598 16.53 26.49 -2.48
N GLU A 599 16.07 25.24 -2.56
CA GLU A 599 16.88 24.07 -2.93
C GLU A 599 17.09 23.96 -4.45
N TYR A 600 16.25 24.65 -5.25
CA TYR A 600 16.22 24.57 -6.71
C TYR A 600 16.67 25.89 -7.37
N MET A 601 17.64 26.57 -6.77
CA MET A 601 18.21 27.81 -7.28
C MET A 601 19.20 27.60 -8.44
N GLU A 602 19.81 26.43 -8.51
CA GLU A 602 20.82 26.10 -9.51
C GLU A 602 20.26 25.14 -10.59
N ARG A 603 20.77 25.27 -11.82
CA ARG A 603 20.28 24.49 -12.96
C ARG A 603 20.36 22.96 -12.75
N HIS A 604 21.43 22.51 -12.11
CA HIS A 604 21.59 21.06 -11.87
C HIS A 604 20.60 20.51 -10.84
N THR A 605 20.12 21.31 -9.89
CA THR A 605 19.12 20.87 -8.92
C THR A 605 17.73 20.80 -9.53
N VAL A 606 17.42 21.59 -10.57
CA VAL A 606 16.16 21.51 -11.31
C VAL A 606 15.98 20.13 -11.97
N ALA A 607 17.08 19.51 -12.42
CA ALA A 607 17.05 18.16 -12.98
C ALA A 607 16.56 17.11 -11.97
N LYS A 608 16.66 17.34 -10.65
CA LYS A 608 16.11 16.43 -9.64
C LYS A 608 14.58 16.41 -9.67
N LEU A 609 13.90 17.50 -10.05
CA LEU A 609 12.44 17.54 -10.12
C LEU A 609 11.90 16.64 -11.25
N VAL A 610 12.55 16.65 -12.42
CA VAL A 610 12.06 15.98 -13.64
C VAL A 610 12.79 14.67 -13.91
N GLY A 611 14.02 14.55 -13.41
CA GLY A 611 14.95 13.45 -13.67
C GLY A 611 16.12 13.90 -14.55
N ALA A 612 17.27 13.26 -14.35
CA ALA A 612 18.47 13.53 -15.12
C ALA A 612 18.32 13.06 -16.58
N PRO A 613 18.90 13.77 -17.56
CA PRO A 613 18.92 13.31 -18.94
C PRO A 613 19.80 12.04 -19.09
N PRO A 614 19.60 11.26 -20.17
CA PRO A 614 20.39 10.06 -20.44
C PRO A 614 21.89 10.31 -20.37
N GLY A 615 22.62 9.45 -19.66
CA GLY A 615 24.07 9.52 -19.52
C GLY A 615 24.59 10.33 -18.32
N TYR A 616 23.69 10.92 -17.51
CA TYR A 616 24.09 11.59 -16.26
C TYR A 616 23.79 10.69 -15.05
N VAL A 617 24.56 10.90 -13.96
CA VAL A 617 24.34 10.21 -12.68
C VAL A 617 22.93 10.54 -12.15
N GLY A 618 22.18 9.51 -11.75
CA GLY A 618 20.79 9.66 -11.26
C GLY A 618 19.71 9.50 -12.35
N TYR A 619 20.04 9.11 -13.59
CA TYR A 619 19.07 8.85 -14.66
C TYR A 619 18.06 7.76 -14.28
N ASP A 620 18.52 6.69 -13.63
CA ASP A 620 17.68 5.55 -13.24
C ASP A 620 16.74 5.85 -12.04
N GLU A 621 17.06 6.89 -11.26
CA GLU A 621 16.26 7.26 -10.07
C GLU A 621 14.96 7.99 -10.42
N GLY A 622 14.87 8.61 -11.61
CA GLY A 622 13.71 9.43 -12.02
C GLY A 622 13.61 10.73 -11.23
N GLY A 623 12.72 11.64 -11.64
CA GLY A 623 12.52 12.93 -10.97
C GLY A 623 11.68 12.84 -9.70
N GLU A 624 12.02 13.62 -8.68
CA GLU A 624 11.31 13.67 -7.39
C GLU A 624 9.84 14.09 -7.57
N LEU A 625 9.59 15.17 -8.31
CA LEU A 625 8.25 15.67 -8.58
C LEU A 625 7.43 14.67 -9.42
N THR A 626 8.01 14.19 -10.51
CA THR A 626 7.32 13.28 -11.44
C THR A 626 7.02 11.94 -10.79
N LYS A 627 7.93 11.42 -9.97
CA LYS A 627 7.76 10.17 -9.21
C LYS A 627 6.71 10.31 -8.10
N ALA A 628 6.71 11.44 -7.39
CA ALA A 628 5.73 11.70 -6.33
C ALA A 628 4.31 11.81 -6.88
N VAL A 629 4.11 12.59 -7.96
CA VAL A 629 2.79 12.76 -8.59
C VAL A 629 2.30 11.47 -9.24
N ARG A 630 3.17 10.67 -9.85
CA ARG A 630 2.78 9.36 -10.40
C ARG A 630 2.30 8.40 -9.31
N ARG A 631 2.91 8.47 -8.10
CA ARG A 631 2.47 7.66 -6.95
C ARG A 631 1.20 8.19 -6.29
N ARG A 632 1.03 9.54 -6.27
CA ARG A 632 -0.10 10.23 -5.66
C ARG A 632 -0.66 11.27 -6.64
N PRO A 633 -1.44 10.86 -7.64
CA PRO A 633 -1.98 11.77 -8.68
C PRO A 633 -2.92 12.83 -8.10
N TYR A 634 -3.54 12.52 -6.96
CA TYR A 634 -4.45 13.40 -6.23
C TYR A 634 -3.70 14.03 -5.06
N SER A 635 -3.08 15.17 -5.31
CA SER A 635 -2.26 15.87 -4.33
C SER A 635 -2.29 17.38 -4.54
N VAL A 636 -1.95 18.11 -3.48
CA VAL A 636 -1.67 19.54 -3.54
C VAL A 636 -0.15 19.69 -3.64
N LEU A 637 0.31 20.33 -4.70
CA LEU A 637 1.71 20.65 -4.93
C LEU A 637 1.99 22.05 -4.42
N LEU A 638 2.82 22.17 -3.40
CA LEU A 638 3.24 23.43 -2.84
C LEU A 638 4.68 23.76 -3.25
N PHE A 639 4.84 24.80 -4.06
CA PHE A 639 6.15 25.37 -4.40
C PHE A 639 6.38 26.59 -3.53
N ASP A 640 7.14 26.41 -2.44
CA ASP A 640 7.38 27.47 -1.47
C ASP A 640 8.52 28.39 -1.93
N GLU A 641 8.37 29.73 -1.71
CA GLU A 641 9.32 30.75 -2.11
C GLU A 641 9.71 30.73 -3.60
N ILE A 642 8.70 30.68 -4.48
CA ILE A 642 8.86 30.51 -5.94
C ILE A 642 9.76 31.56 -6.58
N GLU A 643 9.90 32.75 -5.98
CA GLU A 643 10.83 33.82 -6.44
C GLU A 643 12.30 33.42 -6.37
N LYS A 644 12.65 32.39 -5.59
CA LYS A 644 14.02 31.91 -5.47
C LYS A 644 14.37 30.83 -6.50
N ALA A 645 13.36 30.29 -7.19
CA ALA A 645 13.55 29.22 -8.15
C ALA A 645 14.40 29.63 -9.35
N HIS A 646 15.19 28.68 -9.88
CA HIS A 646 15.86 28.86 -11.16
C HIS A 646 14.86 29.10 -12.30
N PRO A 647 15.15 29.91 -13.32
CA PRO A 647 14.26 30.17 -14.46
C PRO A 647 13.71 28.92 -15.16
N ASP A 648 14.44 27.81 -15.16
CA ASP A 648 13.99 26.55 -15.78
C ASP A 648 12.82 25.90 -15.02
N VAL A 649 12.63 26.16 -13.72
CA VAL A 649 11.46 25.72 -12.95
C VAL A 649 10.19 26.33 -13.51
N PHE A 650 10.21 27.60 -13.92
CA PHE A 650 9.05 28.24 -14.54
C PHE A 650 8.67 27.60 -15.88
N ASN A 651 9.64 27.09 -16.65
CA ASN A 651 9.35 26.37 -17.88
C ASN A 651 8.64 25.03 -17.60
N ILE A 652 9.04 24.33 -16.53
CA ILE A 652 8.36 23.11 -16.05
C ILE A 652 6.92 23.43 -15.62
N LEU A 653 6.75 24.48 -14.80
CA LEU A 653 5.45 24.90 -14.32
C LEU A 653 4.54 25.35 -15.48
N LEU A 654 5.07 26.05 -16.48
CA LEU A 654 4.29 26.43 -17.68
C LEU A 654 3.75 25.20 -18.41
N GLN A 655 4.55 24.15 -18.56
CA GLN A 655 4.09 22.91 -19.18
C GLN A 655 2.98 22.24 -18.36
N ILE A 656 3.13 22.20 -17.03
CA ILE A 656 2.12 21.67 -16.13
C ILE A 656 0.81 22.48 -16.21
N LEU A 657 0.91 23.81 -16.18
CA LEU A 657 -0.27 24.70 -16.15
C LEU A 657 -1.03 24.73 -17.49
N ASP A 658 -0.35 24.54 -18.62
CA ASP A 658 -0.93 24.57 -19.96
C ASP A 658 -1.47 23.23 -20.41
N GLU A 659 -0.64 22.18 -20.29
CA GLU A 659 -0.93 20.86 -20.82
C GLU A 659 -1.39 19.86 -19.75
N GLY A 660 -1.29 20.21 -18.46
CA GLY A 660 -1.59 19.34 -17.33
C GLY A 660 -0.73 18.08 -17.29
N ARG A 661 0.40 18.06 -18.00
CA ARG A 661 1.30 16.92 -18.07
C ARG A 661 2.75 17.38 -18.12
N LEU A 662 3.64 16.52 -17.65
CA LEU A 662 5.09 16.75 -17.71
C LEU A 662 5.77 15.48 -18.22
N THR A 663 6.75 15.64 -19.10
CA THR A 663 7.59 14.52 -19.56
C THR A 663 8.81 14.41 -18.66
N ASP A 664 9.00 13.21 -18.04
CA ASP A 664 10.17 12.97 -17.20
C ASP A 664 11.46 12.75 -18.01
N GLY A 665 12.61 12.70 -17.32
CA GLY A 665 13.92 12.47 -17.95
C GLY A 665 14.04 11.13 -18.69
N GLN A 666 13.13 10.19 -18.45
CA GLN A 666 13.06 8.88 -19.10
C GLN A 666 12.08 8.88 -20.30
N GLY A 667 11.45 10.02 -20.61
CA GLY A 667 10.50 10.17 -21.71
C GLY A 667 9.07 9.73 -21.39
N ARG A 668 8.74 9.47 -20.11
CA ARG A 668 7.40 9.09 -19.68
C ARG A 668 6.55 10.34 -19.43
N HIS A 669 5.29 10.29 -19.80
CA HIS A 669 4.32 11.36 -19.53
C HIS A 669 3.69 11.16 -18.16
N VAL A 670 3.76 12.18 -17.32
CA VAL A 670 3.13 12.21 -15.99
C VAL A 670 1.99 13.21 -16.04
N ASP A 671 0.80 12.79 -15.62
CA ASP A 671 -0.42 13.59 -15.64
C ASP A 671 -0.57 14.38 -14.32
N PHE A 672 -0.76 15.69 -14.45
CA PHE A 672 -0.99 16.65 -13.35
C PHE A 672 -2.41 17.20 -13.34
N SER A 673 -3.32 16.70 -14.19
CA SER A 673 -4.68 17.22 -14.32
C SER A 673 -5.49 17.11 -13.03
N ASN A 674 -5.14 16.15 -12.16
CA ASN A 674 -5.81 15.93 -10.87
C ASN A 674 -5.10 16.60 -9.70
N THR A 675 -3.98 17.27 -9.91
CA THR A 675 -3.25 18.00 -8.87
C THR A 675 -3.76 19.43 -8.73
N VAL A 676 -3.58 20.00 -7.54
CA VAL A 676 -3.74 21.44 -7.29
C VAL A 676 -2.35 22.05 -7.09
N VAL A 677 -2.03 23.07 -7.86
CA VAL A 677 -0.70 23.72 -7.83
C VAL A 677 -0.79 25.02 -7.04
N ILE A 678 -0.03 25.12 -5.96
CA ILE A 678 0.07 26.31 -5.12
C ILE A 678 1.52 26.78 -5.12
N MET A 679 1.73 28.04 -5.41
CA MET A 679 3.04 28.69 -5.35
C MET A 679 2.97 29.79 -4.28
N THR A 680 3.90 29.80 -3.33
CA THR A 680 3.96 30.91 -2.36
C THR A 680 5.06 31.89 -2.73
N SER A 681 4.86 33.13 -2.41
CA SER A 681 5.88 34.18 -2.58
C SER A 681 5.78 35.26 -1.51
N ASN A 682 6.95 35.79 -1.16
CA ASN A 682 7.08 36.91 -0.23
C ASN A 682 7.21 38.25 -0.96
N ILE A 683 7.07 38.27 -2.29
CA ILE A 683 7.09 39.52 -3.09
C ILE A 683 5.93 40.42 -2.63
N GLY A 684 6.20 41.70 -2.45
CA GLY A 684 5.23 42.68 -1.95
C GLY A 684 5.01 42.66 -0.43
N ALA A 685 5.67 41.78 0.32
CA ALA A 685 5.54 41.70 1.78
C ALA A 685 5.89 43.01 2.47
N ARG A 686 6.89 43.76 1.98
CA ARG A 686 7.30 45.07 2.51
C ARG A 686 6.22 46.13 2.33
N GLU A 687 5.49 46.11 1.22
CA GLU A 687 4.39 47.06 0.94
C GLU A 687 3.19 46.80 1.86
N ILE A 688 2.91 45.53 2.11
CA ILE A 688 1.83 45.08 3.03
C ILE A 688 2.19 45.46 4.49
N ALA A 689 3.45 45.25 4.91
CA ALA A 689 3.91 45.55 6.28
C ALA A 689 3.96 47.05 6.58
N ARG A 690 4.33 47.92 5.62
CA ARG A 690 4.40 49.39 5.80
C ARG A 690 3.06 50.01 6.15
N THR A 691 1.97 49.38 5.76
CA THR A 691 0.63 49.89 6.05
C THR A 691 0.26 49.78 7.53
N ASN A 692 0.80 48.79 8.25
CA ASN A 692 0.54 48.65 9.70
C ASN A 692 1.39 49.59 10.57
N THR A 693 2.53 50.05 10.07
CA THR A 693 3.43 50.96 10.81
C THR A 693 2.96 52.42 10.76
N MET A 694 2.14 52.82 9.78
CA MET A 694 1.59 54.16 9.65
C MET A 694 0.34 54.41 10.52
N GLY A 695 -0.24 53.39 11.18
CA GLY A 695 -1.39 53.51 12.05
C GLY A 695 -1.15 54.18 13.42
N PHE A 696 0.10 54.51 13.76
CA PHE A 696 0.43 55.14 15.07
C PHE A 696 0.83 56.63 15.02
N SER A 697 0.65 57.32 13.91
CA SER A 697 0.96 58.73 13.84
C SER A 697 -0.21 59.56 13.30
N SER A 698 -0.78 60.34 14.18
CA SER A 698 -1.56 61.58 14.03
C SER A 698 -2.78 61.57 13.07
N GLU A 699 -3.87 62.06 13.60
CA GLU A 699 -5.07 62.50 12.90
C GLU A 699 -4.75 63.29 11.63
N GLY A 700 -4.84 62.59 10.46
CA GLY A 700 -4.73 63.29 9.16
C GLY A 700 -4.21 62.51 7.99
N SER A 701 -3.55 61.33 8.12
CA SER A 701 -3.11 60.54 6.96
C SER A 701 -4.05 59.34 6.72
N LYS A 702 -4.86 59.41 5.65
CA LYS A 702 -5.61 58.29 5.11
C LYS A 702 -4.62 57.17 4.78
N GLY A 703 -4.62 56.11 5.58
CA GLY A 703 -3.89 54.85 5.25
C GLY A 703 -4.30 54.40 3.85
N LEU A 704 -3.35 53.79 3.14
CA LEU A 704 -3.58 53.23 1.81
C LEU A 704 -4.77 52.28 1.89
N SER A 705 -5.72 52.39 0.96
CA SER A 705 -6.85 51.44 0.88
C SER A 705 -6.36 50.07 0.48
N ASP A 706 -7.07 49.01 0.93
CA ASP A 706 -6.79 47.61 0.56
C ASP A 706 -6.61 47.43 -0.95
N LYS A 707 -7.36 48.20 -1.77
CA LYS A 707 -7.24 48.22 -3.23
C LYS A 707 -5.91 48.78 -3.73
N GLU A 708 -5.38 49.80 -3.06
CA GLU A 708 -4.09 50.40 -3.41
C GLU A 708 -2.94 49.46 -3.04
N ILE A 709 -3.01 48.75 -1.90
CA ILE A 709 -2.05 47.76 -1.47
C ILE A 709 -2.02 46.60 -2.50
N THR A 710 -3.18 46.06 -2.83
CA THR A 710 -3.31 45.00 -3.82
C THR A 710 -2.76 45.44 -5.17
N SER A 711 -3.03 46.66 -5.61
CA SER A 711 -2.50 47.20 -6.88
C SER A 711 -0.96 47.29 -6.88
N ARG A 712 -0.35 47.73 -5.77
CA ARG A 712 1.13 47.81 -5.63
C ARG A 712 1.75 46.41 -5.63
N VAL A 713 1.22 45.49 -4.83
CA VAL A 713 1.67 44.10 -4.80
C VAL A 713 1.59 43.44 -6.19
N MET A 714 0.48 43.69 -6.91
CA MET A 714 0.32 43.22 -8.28
C MET A 714 1.30 43.84 -9.27
N SER A 715 1.69 45.10 -9.06
CA SER A 715 2.73 45.75 -9.89
C SER A 715 4.11 45.19 -9.64
N GLU A 716 4.45 44.88 -8.38
CA GLU A 716 5.70 44.22 -7.99
C GLU A 716 5.78 42.78 -8.56
N LEU A 717 4.67 42.03 -8.48
CA LEU A 717 4.56 40.70 -9.04
C LEU A 717 4.82 40.70 -10.57
N LYS A 718 4.22 41.67 -11.30
CA LYS A 718 4.42 41.80 -12.74
C LYS A 718 5.84 42.19 -13.14
N ARG A 719 6.64 42.73 -12.22
CA ARG A 719 8.06 42.99 -12.42
C ARG A 719 8.91 41.75 -12.17
N GLY A 720 8.51 40.91 -11.21
CA GLY A 720 9.26 39.71 -10.82
C GLY A 720 9.02 38.49 -11.71
N PHE A 721 7.84 38.39 -12.32
CA PHE A 721 7.44 37.24 -13.12
C PHE A 721 7.08 37.59 -14.56
N ARG A 722 7.33 36.67 -15.48
CA ARG A 722 6.97 36.84 -16.90
C ARG A 722 5.45 36.91 -17.07
N PRO A 723 4.94 37.81 -17.90
CA PRO A 723 3.48 37.93 -18.13
C PRO A 723 2.82 36.66 -18.61
N GLU A 724 3.50 35.87 -19.45
CA GLU A 724 3.05 34.57 -19.94
C GLU A 724 2.75 33.58 -18.81
N PHE A 725 3.59 33.57 -17.77
CA PHE A 725 3.41 32.71 -16.59
C PHE A 725 2.19 33.16 -15.76
N LEU A 726 2.09 34.45 -15.47
CA LEU A 726 0.98 34.97 -14.68
C LEU A 726 -0.40 34.77 -15.33
N ASN A 727 -0.46 34.78 -16.67
CA ASN A 727 -1.70 34.56 -17.41
C ASN A 727 -2.19 33.09 -17.41
N ARG A 728 -1.34 32.17 -16.96
CA ARG A 728 -1.67 30.73 -16.88
C ARG A 728 -2.16 30.31 -15.49
N VAL A 729 -1.94 31.17 -14.50
CA VAL A 729 -2.40 30.94 -13.13
C VAL A 729 -3.87 31.32 -13.00
N ASP A 730 -4.68 30.46 -12.38
CA ASP A 730 -6.11 30.67 -12.25
C ASP A 730 -6.46 31.85 -11.32
N GLU A 731 -5.76 31.94 -10.16
CA GLU A 731 -6.02 32.98 -9.18
C GLU A 731 -4.74 33.43 -8.47
N ILE A 732 -4.62 34.74 -8.28
CA ILE A 732 -3.60 35.36 -7.45
C ILE A 732 -4.25 35.83 -6.15
N VAL A 733 -3.78 35.28 -5.04
CA VAL A 733 -4.36 35.45 -3.72
C VAL A 733 -3.41 36.24 -2.85
N VAL A 734 -3.85 37.42 -2.39
CA VAL A 734 -3.06 38.30 -1.52
C VAL A 734 -3.48 38.10 -0.08
N PHE A 735 -2.55 37.66 0.77
CA PHE A 735 -2.73 37.54 2.21
C PHE A 735 -2.41 38.85 2.93
N LYS A 736 -3.29 39.24 3.80
CA LYS A 736 -3.16 40.45 4.60
C LYS A 736 -2.41 40.17 5.91
N SER A 737 -1.83 41.17 6.52
CA SER A 737 -1.30 41.07 7.87
C SER A 737 -2.40 40.77 8.88
N LEU A 738 -2.04 39.93 9.87
CA LEU A 738 -3.01 39.50 10.90
C LEU A 738 -3.28 40.60 11.91
N SER A 739 -4.55 40.82 12.28
CA SER A 739 -4.97 41.70 13.37
C SER A 739 -4.78 41.03 14.73
N THR A 740 -4.75 41.79 15.82
CA THR A 740 -4.62 41.22 17.17
C THR A 740 -5.74 40.23 17.50
N GLY A 741 -6.98 40.50 17.06
CA GLY A 741 -8.09 39.56 17.25
C GLY A 741 -7.90 38.24 16.51
N GLN A 742 -7.34 38.29 15.30
CA GLN A 742 -7.02 37.09 14.52
C GLN A 742 -5.86 36.30 15.17
N LEU A 743 -4.87 36.96 15.75
CA LEU A 743 -3.78 36.32 16.48
C LEU A 743 -4.29 35.56 17.71
N ARG A 744 -5.25 36.13 18.45
CA ARG A 744 -5.92 35.39 19.54
C ARG A 744 -6.60 34.13 19.04
N GLY A 745 -7.34 34.22 17.94
CA GLY A 745 -7.96 33.04 17.33
C GLY A 745 -6.95 31.96 16.94
N ILE A 746 -5.74 32.34 16.49
CA ILE A 746 -4.65 31.40 16.21
C ILE A 746 -4.12 30.75 17.50
N VAL A 747 -3.97 31.53 18.58
CA VAL A 747 -3.60 31.01 19.91
C VAL A 747 -4.64 29.98 20.37
N ASP A 748 -5.94 30.29 20.23
CA ASP A 748 -7.02 29.36 20.57
C ASP A 748 -6.90 28.05 19.81
N LEU A 749 -6.65 28.07 18.51
CA LEU A 749 -6.47 26.85 17.71
C LEU A 749 -5.26 26.01 18.16
N MET A 750 -4.12 26.65 18.45
CA MET A 750 -2.92 25.96 18.92
C MET A 750 -3.11 25.37 20.33
N VAL A 751 -3.81 26.08 21.21
CA VAL A 751 -4.12 25.58 22.56
C VAL A 751 -5.12 24.44 22.51
N LEU A 752 -6.03 24.43 21.53
CA LEU A 752 -6.93 23.31 21.31
C LEU A 752 -6.18 22.02 20.91
N GLU A 753 -5.09 22.11 20.14
CA GLU A 753 -4.23 20.95 19.85
C GLU A 753 -3.51 20.43 21.12
N LEU A 754 -3.06 21.35 21.99
CA LEU A 754 -2.46 21.00 23.28
C LEU A 754 -3.49 20.35 24.20
N ARG A 755 -4.70 20.90 24.25
CA ARG A 755 -5.81 20.37 25.05
C ARG A 755 -6.15 18.94 24.65
N ASP A 756 -6.23 18.65 23.33
CA ASP A 756 -6.52 17.29 22.84
C ASP A 756 -5.44 16.27 23.28
N ARG A 757 -4.15 16.70 23.34
CA ARG A 757 -3.06 15.87 23.90
C ARG A 757 -3.18 15.65 25.40
N LEU A 758 -3.62 16.65 26.16
CA LEU A 758 -3.84 16.54 27.61
C LEU A 758 -5.05 15.68 27.95
N ILE A 759 -6.12 15.75 27.15
CA ILE A 759 -7.33 14.92 27.32
C ILE A 759 -6.97 13.43 27.17
N ALA A 760 -6.05 13.06 26.29
CA ALA A 760 -5.55 11.68 26.18
C ALA A 760 -4.91 11.16 27.47
N ASN A 761 -4.43 12.08 28.33
CA ASN A 761 -3.88 11.78 29.67
C ASN A 761 -4.88 12.06 30.80
N GLY A 762 -6.16 12.28 30.48
CA GLY A 762 -7.21 12.51 31.46
C GLY A 762 -7.18 13.91 32.09
N MET A 763 -6.60 14.92 31.41
CA MET A 763 -6.50 16.31 31.89
C MET A 763 -7.01 17.27 30.82
N SER A 764 -7.21 18.53 31.18
CA SER A 764 -7.60 19.62 30.23
C SER A 764 -6.88 20.92 30.56
N ILE A 765 -6.90 21.87 29.61
CA ILE A 765 -6.32 23.20 29.78
C ILE A 765 -7.30 24.28 29.32
N GLU A 766 -7.35 25.39 30.07
CA GLU A 766 -8.14 26.57 29.74
C GLU A 766 -7.31 27.84 29.96
N LEU A 767 -7.36 28.77 29.00
CA LEU A 767 -6.65 30.04 29.06
C LEU A 767 -7.63 31.20 29.28
N THR A 768 -7.26 32.11 30.13
CA THR A 768 -7.98 33.41 30.26
C THR A 768 -7.69 34.30 29.06
N GLU A 769 -8.57 35.25 28.76
CA GLU A 769 -8.38 36.23 27.67
C GLU A 769 -7.09 37.07 27.87
N ALA A 770 -6.72 37.34 29.12
CA ALA A 770 -5.48 38.04 29.45
C ALA A 770 -4.24 37.21 29.10
N ALA A 771 -4.28 35.89 29.36
CA ALA A 771 -3.20 34.95 28.99
C ALA A 771 -3.05 34.86 27.47
N LYS A 772 -4.14 34.79 26.73
CA LYS A 772 -4.15 34.77 25.27
C LYS A 772 -3.56 36.08 24.68
N ASP A 773 -3.89 37.22 25.27
CA ASP A 773 -3.34 38.51 24.84
C ASP A 773 -1.83 38.61 25.06
N LEU A 774 -1.35 38.11 26.19
CA LEU A 774 0.08 38.09 26.49
C LEU A 774 0.82 37.22 25.49
N ILE A 775 0.33 36.02 25.26
CA ILE A 775 0.92 35.06 24.30
C ILE A 775 0.90 35.64 22.88
N ALA A 776 -0.24 36.23 22.47
CA ALA A 776 -0.37 36.83 21.14
C ALA A 776 0.59 38.01 20.96
N LYS A 777 0.81 38.81 21.99
CA LYS A 777 1.73 39.95 21.97
C LYS A 777 3.20 39.50 21.90
N ASP A 778 3.61 38.57 22.75
CA ASP A 778 4.99 38.11 22.84
C ASP A 778 5.36 37.15 21.69
N GLY A 779 4.36 36.45 21.15
CA GLY A 779 4.51 35.52 20.04
C GLY A 779 4.38 36.11 18.65
N THR A 780 4.25 37.43 18.52
CA THR A 780 4.11 38.12 17.23
C THR A 780 5.30 39.00 16.93
N ASP A 781 5.86 38.87 15.76
CA ASP A 781 6.93 39.67 15.22
C ASP A 781 6.46 40.41 13.96
N PRO A 782 6.78 41.73 13.82
CA PRO A 782 6.37 42.51 12.65
C PRO A 782 6.84 41.97 11.32
N VAL A 783 7.96 41.19 11.30
CA VAL A 783 8.58 40.62 10.10
C VAL A 783 8.13 39.19 9.88
N TYR A 784 8.06 38.40 10.98
CA TYR A 784 7.79 36.94 10.92
C TYR A 784 6.33 36.59 11.18
N GLY A 785 5.47 37.58 11.44
CA GLY A 785 4.04 37.40 11.68
C GLY A 785 3.74 36.48 12.86
N ALA A 786 2.86 35.50 12.69
CA ALA A 786 2.46 34.54 13.72
C ALA A 786 3.41 33.32 13.85
N ARG A 787 4.50 33.23 13.07
CA ARG A 787 5.43 32.07 13.09
C ARG A 787 6.08 31.84 14.47
N PRO A 788 6.45 32.87 15.28
CA PRO A 788 6.99 32.66 16.62
C PRO A 788 5.97 32.16 17.64
N LEU A 789 4.64 32.32 17.42
CA LEU A 789 3.59 31.91 18.37
C LEU A 789 3.75 30.47 18.87
N ARG A 790 4.10 29.52 18.02
CA ARG A 790 4.28 28.12 18.43
C ARG A 790 5.42 27.97 19.44
N ARG A 791 6.54 28.68 19.25
CA ARG A 791 7.66 28.68 20.20
C ARG A 791 7.29 29.36 21.50
N THR A 792 6.51 30.43 21.41
CA THR A 792 6.03 31.19 22.60
C THR A 792 5.09 30.29 23.41
N ILE A 793 4.14 29.60 22.78
CA ILE A 793 3.27 28.64 23.48
C ILE A 793 4.12 27.51 24.09
N GLN A 794 5.08 26.95 23.37
CA GLN A 794 5.99 25.94 23.89
C GLN A 794 6.73 26.42 25.13
N SER A 795 7.43 27.56 25.05
CA SER A 795 8.24 28.09 26.15
C SER A 795 7.41 28.62 27.34
N MET A 796 6.22 29.19 27.10
CA MET A 796 5.40 29.79 28.15
C MET A 796 4.40 28.81 28.77
N ILE A 797 3.98 27.76 28.05
CA ILE A 797 2.96 26.83 28.52
C ILE A 797 3.53 25.38 28.56
N GLU A 798 3.99 24.83 27.42
CA GLU A 798 4.33 23.39 27.32
C GLU A 798 5.53 23.03 28.22
N ASP A 799 6.61 23.82 28.21
CA ASP A 799 7.81 23.55 28.99
C ASP A 799 7.54 23.64 30.50
N PRO A 800 6.94 24.73 31.07
CA PRO A 800 6.63 24.78 32.49
C PRO A 800 5.62 23.74 32.93
N LEU A 801 4.56 23.52 32.14
CA LEU A 801 3.56 22.49 32.44
C LEU A 801 4.14 21.09 32.45
N SER A 802 5.11 20.80 31.56
CA SER A 802 5.81 19.51 31.52
C SER A 802 6.65 19.28 32.77
N GLU A 803 7.34 20.31 33.28
CA GLU A 803 8.11 20.22 34.55
C GLU A 803 7.19 19.96 35.74
N GLU A 804 6.03 20.65 35.80
CA GLU A 804 5.05 20.45 36.85
C GLU A 804 4.35 19.07 36.78
N LEU A 805 4.10 18.56 35.58
CA LEU A 805 3.59 17.20 35.37
C LEU A 805 4.58 16.13 35.83
N LEU A 806 5.86 16.28 35.51
CA LEU A 806 6.93 15.36 35.92
C LEU A 806 7.18 15.40 37.43
N SER A 807 6.93 16.54 38.08
CA SER A 807 7.01 16.68 39.52
C SER A 807 5.81 16.10 40.30
N GLY A 808 4.78 15.62 39.55
CA GLY A 808 3.59 15.01 40.14
C GLY A 808 2.58 16.02 40.72
N GLN A 809 2.68 17.30 40.35
CA GLN A 809 1.74 18.33 40.82
C GLN A 809 0.34 18.19 40.19
N TRP A 810 0.25 17.58 39.02
CA TRP A 810 -0.98 17.37 38.26
C TRP A 810 -1.35 15.89 38.19
N THR A 811 -2.65 15.61 38.30
CA THR A 811 -3.20 14.25 38.27
C THR A 811 -4.35 14.15 37.26
N ALA A 812 -4.66 12.94 36.83
CA ALA A 812 -5.83 12.69 35.98
C ALA A 812 -7.12 13.20 36.67
N GLY A 813 -7.92 14.00 35.97
CA GLY A 813 -9.08 14.70 36.48
C GLY A 813 -8.89 16.21 36.68
N ASP A 814 -7.63 16.71 36.63
CA ASP A 814 -7.36 18.13 36.81
C ASP A 814 -7.57 18.94 35.51
N ILE A 815 -8.07 20.16 35.68
CA ILE A 815 -8.10 21.18 34.60
C ILE A 815 -7.06 22.25 34.94
N VAL A 816 -6.13 22.49 34.04
CA VAL A 816 -5.10 23.52 34.16
C VAL A 816 -5.70 24.88 33.69
N ALA A 817 -6.00 25.76 34.62
CA ALA A 817 -6.36 27.15 34.29
C ALA A 817 -5.10 28.01 34.23
N VAL A 818 -4.87 28.64 33.08
CA VAL A 818 -3.73 29.53 32.82
C VAL A 818 -4.18 30.97 32.87
N ASP A 819 -3.60 31.75 33.77
CA ASP A 819 -3.86 33.18 33.94
C ASP A 819 -2.56 34.01 33.96
N VAL A 820 -2.66 35.31 33.96
CA VAL A 820 -1.53 36.24 34.00
C VAL A 820 -1.37 36.79 35.40
N ASP A 821 -0.20 36.67 36.00
CA ASP A 821 0.14 37.39 37.22
C ASP A 821 0.20 38.91 36.97
N ALA A 822 -0.58 39.66 37.76
CA ALA A 822 -0.68 41.12 37.62
C ALA A 822 0.63 41.87 37.91
N GLU A 823 1.50 41.30 38.76
CA GLU A 823 2.77 41.92 39.19
C GLU A 823 3.92 41.56 38.21
N ASP A 824 4.08 40.28 37.85
CA ASP A 824 5.25 39.79 37.12
C ASP A 824 5.01 39.65 35.60
N LYS A 825 3.77 39.80 35.12
CA LYS A 825 3.37 39.52 33.70
C LYS A 825 3.82 38.14 33.20
N LYS A 826 3.78 37.14 34.07
CA LYS A 826 4.07 35.75 33.79
C LYS A 826 2.78 34.95 33.81
N LEU A 827 2.80 33.79 33.09
CA LEU A 827 1.70 32.84 33.17
C LEU A 827 1.76 32.07 34.48
N VAL A 828 0.61 31.93 35.15
CA VAL A 828 0.43 31.15 36.40
C VAL A 828 -0.54 30.00 36.11
N PHE A 829 -0.17 28.80 36.55
CA PHE A 829 -0.99 27.61 36.40
C PHE A 829 -1.73 27.34 37.71
N THR A 830 -3.05 27.19 37.63
CA THR A 830 -3.92 26.95 38.79
C THR A 830 -4.81 25.75 38.53
N LYS A 831 -5.06 24.94 39.57
CA LYS A 831 -6.00 23.82 39.49
C LYS A 831 -7.43 24.29 39.54
N THR A 832 -8.21 23.85 38.54
CA THR A 832 -9.66 24.05 38.53
C THR A 832 -10.33 22.69 38.40
N THR A 833 -11.47 22.51 39.08
CA THR A 833 -12.28 21.30 38.98
C THR A 833 -13.43 21.52 38.02
N GLY A 834 -13.58 20.65 37.04
CA GLY A 834 -14.63 20.72 36.03
C GLY A 834 -14.82 19.40 35.30
N VAL A 835 -15.75 19.36 34.37
CA VAL A 835 -15.94 18.20 33.49
C VAL A 835 -14.92 18.31 32.36
N ILE A 836 -14.03 17.31 32.25
CA ILE A 836 -13.09 17.22 31.13
C ILE A 836 -13.91 17.01 29.86
N PRO A 837 -13.80 17.88 28.86
CA PRO A 837 -14.53 17.71 27.61
C PRO A 837 -14.02 16.43 26.89
N GLU A 838 -14.89 15.78 26.13
CA GLU A 838 -14.47 14.68 25.26
C GLU A 838 -13.46 15.18 24.22
N PRO A 839 -12.43 14.37 23.87
CA PRO A 839 -11.49 14.74 22.82
C PRO A 839 -12.28 14.97 21.54
N ARG A 840 -11.88 16.00 20.79
CA ARG A 840 -12.50 16.22 19.47
C ARG A 840 -12.30 14.94 18.66
N LYS A 841 -13.39 14.29 18.30
CA LYS A 841 -13.34 13.25 17.26
C LYS A 841 -12.79 13.97 16.01
N LYS A 842 -11.58 13.68 15.61
CA LYS A 842 -11.17 13.94 14.22
C LYS A 842 -12.15 13.14 13.38
N GLU A 843 -13.21 13.78 12.93
CA GLU A 843 -14.18 13.17 12.05
C GLU A 843 -13.44 12.82 10.77
N THR A 844 -13.00 11.58 10.70
CA THR A 844 -12.52 11.00 9.45
C THR A 844 -13.68 11.02 8.46
N MET A 845 -13.40 11.28 7.19
CA MET A 845 -14.37 11.38 6.10
C MET A 845 -15.47 10.31 6.10
N ALA A 846 -15.17 9.10 6.59
CA ALA A 846 -16.10 7.98 6.70
C ALA A 846 -17.16 8.12 7.80
N GLN A 847 -16.98 9.04 8.77
CA GLN A 847 -17.93 9.22 9.89
C GLN A 847 -18.93 10.36 9.65
N LEU A 848 -18.59 11.34 8.81
CA LEU A 848 -19.52 12.39 8.38
C LEU A 848 -20.66 11.84 7.51
N ASP A 849 -20.37 10.81 6.71
CA ASP A 849 -21.38 10.12 5.89
C ASP A 849 -22.43 9.32 6.71
N GLN A 850 -22.11 8.94 7.95
CA GLN A 850 -23.04 8.19 8.82
C GLN A 850 -23.96 9.07 9.67
N MET A 851 -23.63 10.33 9.91
CA MET A 851 -24.46 11.21 10.75
C MET A 851 -25.64 11.85 9.99
N ASP A 852 -25.54 12.06 8.68
CA ASP A 852 -26.64 12.66 7.90
C ASP A 852 -27.81 11.70 7.60
N VAL A 853 -27.65 10.39 7.82
CA VAL A 853 -28.73 9.41 7.63
C VAL A 853 -29.67 9.34 8.84
N SER A 854 -29.29 9.89 10.00
CA SER A 854 -30.09 9.81 11.23
C SER A 854 -31.00 11.01 11.50
N MET A 855 -30.87 12.13 10.75
CA MET A 855 -31.76 13.28 10.86
C MET A 855 -32.77 13.29 9.70
N GLY A 856 -33.87 12.60 9.88
CA GLY A 856 -35.07 12.74 9.05
C GLY A 856 -35.63 14.16 9.07
N PRO A 857 -36.38 14.59 8.07
CA PRO A 857 -36.81 15.98 7.92
C PRO A 857 -37.83 16.35 9.01
N SER A 858 -37.40 17.07 10.03
CA SER A 858 -38.28 17.66 11.03
C SER A 858 -38.55 19.12 10.68
N SER A 859 -39.77 19.34 10.19
CA SER A 859 -40.64 20.52 10.36
C SER A 859 -39.99 21.92 10.32
N LEU A 860 -40.10 22.54 9.16
CA LEU A 860 -40.12 24.00 9.02
C LEU A 860 -41.35 24.59 9.73
N PRO A 861 -41.27 25.71 10.50
CA PRO A 861 -42.44 26.35 11.04
C PRO A 861 -43.21 27.07 9.96
N GLN A 862 -44.50 26.77 9.87
CA GLN A 862 -45.47 27.48 9.03
C GLN A 862 -45.64 28.94 9.50
N GLY A 863 -45.11 29.85 8.72
CA GLY A 863 -45.42 31.29 8.84
C GLY A 863 -46.77 31.56 8.22
N SER A 864 -47.63 32.19 9.04
CA SER A 864 -49.03 32.58 8.81
C SER A 864 -49.23 33.39 7.53
N ALA A 865 -50.18 32.95 6.72
CA ALA A 865 -50.73 33.69 5.62
C ALA A 865 -51.63 34.86 6.16
N GLY A 866 -51.33 36.07 5.74
CA GLY A 866 -52.23 37.26 5.80
C GLY A 866 -52.35 37.82 4.39
N GLY A 867 -53.57 37.79 3.88
CA GLY A 867 -53.94 38.08 2.53
C GLY A 867 -53.79 39.53 2.07
N SER A 868 -53.79 39.70 0.76
CA SER A 868 -54.72 40.56 0.06
C SER A 868 -54.50 40.42 -1.46
N SER A 869 -55.71 40.33 -2.07
CA SER A 869 -55.97 40.24 -3.47
C SER A 869 -55.58 41.51 -4.24
N ASP A 870 -55.52 41.29 -5.56
CA ASP A 870 -55.85 42.21 -6.66
C ASP A 870 -54.68 42.83 -7.47
N LEU A 871 -54.78 42.51 -8.69
CA LEU A 871 -54.77 43.29 -9.95
C LEU A 871 -53.88 42.67 -11.03
N MET A 872 -54.48 41.86 -11.89
CA MET A 872 -54.78 42.12 -13.34
C MET A 872 -53.66 42.66 -14.22
N SER A 873 -53.31 41.79 -15.14
CA SER A 873 -53.49 41.88 -16.62
C SER A 873 -52.45 42.68 -17.41
N SER A 874 -52.11 41.97 -18.48
CA SER A 874 -51.85 42.37 -19.88
C SER A 874 -50.39 42.46 -20.35
N ALA A 875 -50.11 41.50 -21.23
CA ALA A 875 -49.66 41.71 -22.60
C ALA A 875 -48.23 42.26 -22.79
N GLU A 876 -47.35 41.59 -23.40
CA GLU A 876 -47.05 41.13 -24.77
C GLU A 876 -45.86 40.16 -24.79
#